data_496ea583737b747a53b81c8dabe7ee5b
#
_entry.id   496ea583737b747a53b81c8dabe7ee5b
#
_cell.length_a   1.000
_cell.length_b   1.000
_cell.length_c   1.000
_cell.angle_alpha   90.00
_cell.angle_beta   90.00
_cell.angle_gamma   90.00
#
_symmetry.space_group_name_H-M   'P 1'
#
loop_
_entity.id
_entity.type
_entity.pdbx_description
1 polymer ?
#
loop_
_entity_poly.entity_id
_entity_poly.type
_entity_poly.pdbx_seq_one_letter_code
_entity_poly.pdbx_strand_id
1 'polypeptide(L)'
;MQNHHTIFVCQETPCLSMGSGAVYDALQEEVERQKLKNATIEISGCHGHGLCEQGPSVVVEPDGIFYTHVQAEDAAEIASSHLRDGKLVERLLYHHPVTGKAIPRYSDIDFYRKQQRDILRNCGHINPEKIDHYVDQGGYRALRKAVLEMTPEQVIDEISRAGLRGRGGAGFPTGRKWELCRNAPGDQKYVICNADEGDPGAFMDRSILEADPNALIEGLTIAGYAIGATEGYVYVRAEYPLAVKRIHIALQQAQERGFLGNNILGSGFDFMVHIKEGAGSFVCGEETALMASIESKRGMPRPRPPFPAQSGLDGKPSNINNVKTLASVPIIIERGADWYASIGTEKSKGTAVFALTGKIANSGLVEVPMGTPLSTIIFDIGGGIPRGKRFKAVQTGGPSGGCIPAQFLDSPVDYETLAQLGSIMGSGGMVVLDETTCMVEIARYFLSFTQQECCGKCAPGRLGTKQMLELLTRITQGEGREGDIDILLSIAQTVKECSLCGLGQTCPNPVLTTINYFRDEYEAHIQEKKCPAAVCDALMISPCQHTCPVGINIPKYVAHIADGEYLESIETIRERNPFPAICGRICHHPCEGRCRRGELDEPVAIRALKRFAADWYFDHVSELPEPEPFPQTQSHKVAVIGAGPCGLSCAYFLAQMGYPTTVFEALPVGGGMLSVAIPDFRLPREVIQKEIEYIAKRGVEIRYNTPINVNFTVEDLKKDGYEAVFIAAGAQRSQ
;
A
#
# COMPACT_ATOMS: atom_id res chain seq x y z
N MET A 1 -35.54 -25.96 -20.47
CA MET A 1 -35.84 -24.52 -20.24
C MET A 1 -34.51 -23.82 -20.31
N GLN A 2 -34.32 -22.84 -21.20
CA GLN A 2 -33.11 -22.04 -21.17
C GLN A 2 -33.12 -21.25 -19.84
N ASN A 3 -32.02 -21.30 -19.08
CA ASN A 3 -31.88 -20.56 -17.85
C ASN A 3 -32.01 -19.06 -18.13
N HIS A 4 -32.72 -18.35 -17.27
CA HIS A 4 -32.74 -16.88 -17.34
C HIS A 4 -31.41 -16.33 -16.83
N HIS A 5 -30.77 -15.47 -17.61
CA HIS A 5 -29.52 -14.80 -17.25
C HIS A 5 -29.80 -13.39 -16.74
N THR A 6 -29.27 -13.08 -15.59
CA THR A 6 -29.18 -11.70 -15.12
C THR A 6 -27.74 -11.22 -15.30
N ILE A 7 -27.57 -10.20 -16.11
CA ILE A 7 -26.27 -9.63 -16.43
C ILE A 7 -26.12 -8.35 -15.63
N PHE A 8 -25.23 -8.39 -14.68
CA PHE A 8 -24.92 -7.25 -13.87
C PHE A 8 -23.72 -6.49 -14.44
N VAL A 9 -23.86 -5.21 -14.68
CA VAL A 9 -22.80 -4.30 -15.11
C VAL A 9 -22.42 -3.40 -13.95
N CYS A 10 -21.16 -3.41 -13.55
CA CYS A 10 -20.70 -2.55 -12.46
C CYS A 10 -20.77 -1.09 -12.86
N GLN A 11 -21.54 -0.32 -12.09
CA GLN A 11 -21.65 1.13 -12.22
C GLN A 11 -21.28 1.85 -10.91
N GLU A 12 -20.21 1.42 -10.30
CA GLU A 12 -19.52 2.15 -9.25
C GLU A 12 -18.60 3.21 -9.83
N THR A 13 -18.28 4.24 -9.07
CA THR A 13 -17.48 5.38 -9.53
C THR A 13 -16.23 4.99 -10.35
N PRO A 14 -15.37 4.02 -9.96
CA PRO A 14 -14.23 3.62 -10.77
C PRO A 14 -14.64 3.02 -12.13
N CYS A 15 -15.61 2.12 -12.16
CA CYS A 15 -16.07 1.51 -13.41
C CYS A 15 -16.75 2.51 -14.35
N LEU A 16 -17.53 3.45 -13.79
CA LEU A 16 -18.14 4.54 -14.58
C LEU A 16 -17.06 5.42 -15.23
N SER A 17 -15.99 5.74 -14.51
CA SER A 17 -14.87 6.52 -15.07
C SER A 17 -14.12 5.80 -16.19
N MET A 18 -14.23 4.46 -16.25
CA MET A 18 -13.66 3.62 -17.31
C MET A 18 -14.66 3.29 -18.43
N GLY A 19 -15.86 3.90 -18.44
CA GLY A 19 -16.83 3.75 -19.52
C GLY A 19 -17.90 2.67 -19.32
N SER A 20 -18.11 2.15 -18.11
CA SER A 20 -19.11 1.09 -17.87
C SER A 20 -20.56 1.50 -18.16
N GLY A 21 -20.87 2.80 -18.18
CA GLY A 21 -22.17 3.29 -18.65
C GLY A 21 -22.44 2.92 -20.11
N ALA A 22 -21.46 3.16 -21.00
CA ALA A 22 -21.58 2.77 -22.40
C ALA A 22 -21.65 1.24 -22.59
N VAL A 23 -20.99 0.45 -21.72
CA VAL A 23 -21.09 -1.01 -21.70
C VAL A 23 -22.53 -1.45 -21.36
N TYR A 24 -23.14 -0.81 -20.36
CA TYR A 24 -24.50 -1.10 -19.95
C TYR A 24 -25.50 -0.81 -21.07
N ASP A 25 -25.42 0.38 -21.69
CA ASP A 25 -26.30 0.79 -22.78
C ASP A 25 -26.14 -0.16 -24.00
N ALA A 26 -24.90 -0.48 -24.39
CA ALA A 26 -24.62 -1.38 -25.49
C ALA A 26 -25.13 -2.82 -25.25
N LEU A 27 -25.04 -3.32 -24.01
CA LEU A 27 -25.60 -4.64 -23.66
C LEU A 27 -27.13 -4.65 -23.71
N GLN A 28 -27.79 -3.57 -23.24
CA GLN A 28 -29.25 -3.44 -23.38
C GLN A 28 -29.69 -3.43 -24.84
N GLU A 29 -29.05 -2.60 -25.68
CA GLU A 29 -29.35 -2.52 -27.10
C GLU A 29 -29.15 -3.88 -27.80
N GLU A 30 -28.08 -4.61 -27.46
CA GLU A 30 -27.79 -5.91 -28.05
C GLU A 30 -28.80 -6.99 -27.63
N VAL A 31 -29.21 -7.04 -26.36
CA VAL A 31 -30.23 -7.95 -25.87
C VAL A 31 -31.56 -7.71 -26.58
N GLU A 32 -31.96 -6.45 -26.78
CA GLU A 32 -33.15 -6.08 -27.53
C GLU A 32 -33.04 -6.40 -29.02
N ARG A 33 -31.91 -6.07 -29.67
CA ARG A 33 -31.63 -6.32 -31.09
C ARG A 33 -31.67 -7.80 -31.41
N GLN A 34 -31.07 -8.64 -30.55
CA GLN A 34 -31.03 -10.09 -30.72
C GLN A 34 -32.29 -10.78 -30.16
N LYS A 35 -33.22 -10.04 -29.56
CA LYS A 35 -34.50 -10.53 -28.97
C LYS A 35 -34.30 -11.65 -27.94
N LEU A 36 -33.31 -11.50 -27.07
CA LEU A 36 -32.97 -12.46 -26.03
C LEU A 36 -33.93 -12.33 -24.84
N LYS A 37 -35.02 -13.11 -24.88
CA LYS A 37 -36.10 -13.06 -23.83
C LYS A 37 -35.64 -13.67 -22.49
N ASN A 38 -34.54 -14.38 -22.46
CA ASN A 38 -33.97 -15.04 -21.30
C ASN A 38 -32.81 -14.25 -20.66
N ALA A 39 -32.66 -12.96 -20.99
CA ALA A 39 -31.61 -12.12 -20.45
C ALA A 39 -32.17 -10.79 -19.94
N THR A 40 -31.71 -10.37 -18.76
CA THR A 40 -32.01 -9.06 -18.16
C THR A 40 -30.69 -8.36 -17.82
N ILE A 41 -30.56 -7.09 -18.21
CA ILE A 41 -29.39 -6.28 -17.87
C ILE A 41 -29.72 -5.43 -16.64
N GLU A 42 -28.88 -5.53 -15.62
CA GLU A 42 -29.01 -4.80 -14.36
C GLU A 42 -27.71 -4.03 -14.06
N ILE A 43 -27.84 -2.92 -13.37
CA ILE A 43 -26.69 -2.26 -12.78
C ILE A 43 -26.34 -2.91 -11.43
N SER A 44 -25.05 -2.85 -11.06
CA SER A 44 -24.63 -3.20 -9.70
C SER A 44 -23.59 -2.22 -9.20
N GLY A 45 -23.35 -2.22 -7.90
CA GLY A 45 -22.20 -1.55 -7.29
C GLY A 45 -21.17 -2.58 -6.83
N CYS A 46 -19.90 -2.21 -6.84
CA CYS A 46 -18.80 -3.03 -6.34
C CYS A 46 -18.75 -4.44 -6.94
N HIS A 47 -18.97 -4.54 -8.28
CA HIS A 47 -18.95 -5.84 -8.95
C HIS A 47 -17.56 -6.42 -9.07
N GLY A 48 -16.58 -5.62 -9.25
CA GLY A 48 -15.25 -6.15 -9.06
C GLY A 48 -15.06 -6.64 -7.62
N HIS A 49 -16.14 -6.62 -6.81
CA HIS A 49 -16.08 -6.88 -5.39
C HIS A 49 -14.86 -6.20 -4.77
N GLY A 50 -14.51 -5.04 -5.33
CA GLY A 50 -13.31 -4.35 -5.02
C GLY A 50 -12.10 -4.61 -5.92
N LEU A 51 -12.14 -5.48 -6.94
CA LEU A 51 -11.10 -5.56 -7.96
C LEU A 51 -11.27 -4.43 -9.00
N CYS A 52 -11.22 -3.17 -8.55
CA CYS A 52 -11.51 -2.01 -9.39
C CYS A 52 -10.55 -1.84 -10.57
N GLU A 53 -9.32 -2.37 -10.48
CA GLU A 53 -8.35 -2.37 -11.58
C GLU A 53 -8.75 -3.28 -12.75
N GLN A 54 -9.70 -4.21 -12.54
CA GLN A 54 -10.21 -5.12 -13.56
C GLN A 54 -11.48 -4.60 -14.26
N GLY A 55 -11.88 -3.37 -13.94
CA GLY A 55 -13.06 -2.74 -14.53
C GLY A 55 -12.85 -2.27 -15.98
N PRO A 56 -13.94 -1.98 -16.72
CA PRO A 56 -15.33 -2.29 -16.41
C PRO A 56 -15.59 -3.78 -16.30
N SER A 57 -16.34 -4.19 -15.28
CA SER A 57 -16.63 -5.61 -15.02
C SER A 57 -18.11 -5.95 -15.23
N VAL A 58 -18.34 -7.17 -15.74
CA VAL A 58 -19.66 -7.71 -15.99
C VAL A 58 -19.75 -9.11 -15.41
N VAL A 59 -20.83 -9.39 -14.65
CA VAL A 59 -21.10 -10.75 -14.16
C VAL A 59 -22.38 -11.29 -14.77
N VAL A 60 -22.34 -12.53 -15.20
CA VAL A 60 -23.51 -13.25 -15.75
C VAL A 60 -23.95 -14.31 -14.73
N GLU A 61 -25.10 -14.09 -14.13
CA GLU A 61 -25.74 -15.04 -13.22
C GLU A 61 -26.77 -15.92 -13.96
N PRO A 62 -27.04 -17.16 -13.51
CA PRO A 62 -26.61 -17.77 -12.25
C PRO A 62 -25.24 -18.45 -12.27
N ASP A 63 -24.55 -18.46 -13.39
CA ASP A 63 -23.28 -19.20 -13.52
C ASP A 63 -22.07 -18.51 -12.86
N GLY A 64 -22.23 -17.25 -12.45
CA GLY A 64 -21.18 -16.46 -11.81
C GLY A 64 -19.99 -16.13 -12.73
N ILE A 65 -20.23 -16.08 -14.04
CA ILE A 65 -19.17 -15.81 -15.02
C ILE A 65 -18.74 -14.36 -14.94
N PHE A 66 -17.43 -14.13 -14.75
CA PHE A 66 -16.83 -12.83 -14.50
C PHE A 66 -15.99 -12.35 -15.67
N TYR A 67 -16.47 -11.32 -16.35
CA TYR A 67 -15.77 -10.64 -17.42
C TYR A 67 -15.12 -9.36 -16.95
N THR A 68 -13.90 -9.10 -17.38
CA THR A 68 -13.04 -7.98 -16.99
C THR A 68 -12.68 -7.11 -18.18
N HIS A 69 -12.38 -5.83 -17.96
CA HIS A 69 -11.97 -4.86 -18.99
C HIS A 69 -12.96 -4.78 -20.17
N VAL A 70 -14.24 -4.98 -19.91
CA VAL A 70 -15.28 -5.02 -20.94
C VAL A 70 -15.47 -3.63 -21.55
N GLN A 71 -15.49 -3.56 -22.87
CA GLN A 71 -15.79 -2.35 -23.65
C GLN A 71 -17.16 -2.45 -24.29
N ALA A 72 -17.71 -1.31 -24.73
CA ALA A 72 -19.04 -1.29 -25.38
C ALA A 72 -19.10 -2.18 -26.63
N GLU A 73 -18.00 -2.28 -27.38
CA GLU A 73 -17.88 -3.11 -28.57
C GLU A 73 -17.96 -4.62 -28.28
N ASP A 74 -17.67 -5.03 -27.04
CA ASP A 74 -17.74 -6.43 -26.61
C ASP A 74 -19.19 -6.91 -26.39
N ALA A 75 -20.14 -6.01 -26.26
CA ALA A 75 -21.55 -6.31 -25.96
C ALA A 75 -22.17 -7.26 -27.01
N ALA A 76 -21.85 -7.05 -28.29
CA ALA A 76 -22.36 -7.90 -29.38
C ALA A 76 -21.84 -9.34 -29.28
N GLU A 77 -20.57 -9.52 -28.90
CA GLU A 77 -19.96 -10.85 -28.70
C GLU A 77 -20.48 -11.53 -27.45
N ILE A 78 -20.62 -10.80 -26.33
CA ILE A 78 -21.23 -11.35 -25.10
C ILE A 78 -22.65 -11.81 -25.37
N ALA A 79 -23.49 -10.99 -26.02
CA ALA A 79 -24.85 -11.34 -26.33
C ALA A 79 -24.98 -12.55 -27.25
N SER A 80 -24.19 -12.61 -28.33
CA SER A 80 -24.26 -13.69 -29.29
C SER A 80 -23.61 -14.98 -28.83
N SER A 81 -22.37 -14.90 -28.32
CA SER A 81 -21.61 -16.09 -27.94
C SER A 81 -22.07 -16.65 -26.58
N HIS A 82 -22.19 -15.81 -25.55
CA HIS A 82 -22.51 -16.31 -24.21
C HIS A 82 -24.01 -16.44 -23.99
N LEU A 83 -24.77 -15.35 -24.16
CA LEU A 83 -26.19 -15.38 -23.76
C LEU A 83 -27.08 -16.21 -24.72
N ARG A 84 -26.74 -16.25 -26.02
CA ARG A 84 -27.47 -17.03 -27.02
C ARG A 84 -26.93 -18.45 -27.19
N ASP A 85 -25.59 -18.59 -27.39
CA ASP A 85 -24.96 -19.87 -27.79
C ASP A 85 -24.32 -20.61 -26.59
N GLY A 86 -24.29 -20.04 -25.40
CA GLY A 86 -23.73 -20.64 -24.16
C GLY A 86 -22.21 -20.80 -24.17
N LYS A 87 -21.49 -20.07 -25.05
CA LYS A 87 -20.02 -20.11 -25.16
C LYS A 87 -19.39 -18.92 -24.53
N LEU A 88 -18.46 -19.15 -23.60
CA LEU A 88 -17.75 -18.07 -22.91
C LEU A 88 -16.88 -17.24 -23.87
N VAL A 89 -16.77 -15.95 -23.61
CA VAL A 89 -15.85 -15.04 -24.31
C VAL A 89 -14.50 -15.09 -23.58
N GLU A 90 -13.62 -16.01 -23.96
CA GLU A 90 -12.40 -16.35 -23.20
C GLU A 90 -11.46 -15.16 -22.98
N ARG A 91 -11.33 -14.26 -23.97
CA ARG A 91 -10.45 -13.08 -23.88
C ARG A 91 -10.86 -12.08 -22.79
N LEU A 92 -12.13 -12.08 -22.39
CA LEU A 92 -12.67 -11.19 -21.36
C LEU A 92 -12.65 -11.81 -19.96
N LEU A 93 -12.28 -13.10 -19.82
CA LEU A 93 -12.21 -13.74 -18.52
C LEU A 93 -11.09 -13.15 -17.67
N TYR A 94 -11.25 -13.22 -16.36
CA TYR A 94 -10.16 -12.86 -15.44
C TYR A 94 -8.98 -13.81 -15.60
N HIS A 95 -7.78 -13.24 -15.70
CA HIS A 95 -6.53 -14.01 -15.76
C HIS A 95 -5.74 -13.82 -14.47
N HIS A 96 -5.34 -14.93 -13.85
CA HIS A 96 -4.54 -14.89 -12.63
C HIS A 96 -3.21 -14.17 -12.88
N PRO A 97 -2.83 -13.13 -12.11
CA PRO A 97 -1.72 -12.23 -12.43
C PRO A 97 -0.34 -12.91 -12.45
N VAL A 98 -0.19 -14.05 -11.77
CA VAL A 98 1.09 -14.78 -11.69
C VAL A 98 1.14 -15.94 -12.69
N THR A 99 0.04 -16.71 -12.84
CA THR A 99 0.03 -17.93 -13.66
C THR A 99 -0.49 -17.70 -15.07
N GLY A 100 -1.14 -16.57 -15.35
CA GLY A 100 -1.82 -16.28 -16.62
C GLY A 100 -3.03 -17.16 -16.91
N LYS A 101 -3.45 -18.03 -15.99
CA LYS A 101 -4.58 -18.93 -16.18
C LYS A 101 -5.90 -18.17 -16.14
N ALA A 102 -6.76 -18.39 -17.14
CA ALA A 102 -8.12 -17.88 -17.15
C ALA A 102 -8.97 -18.56 -16.07
N ILE A 103 -9.72 -17.76 -15.29
CA ILE A 103 -10.64 -18.22 -14.25
C ILE A 103 -12.03 -17.65 -14.58
N PRO A 104 -12.97 -18.48 -15.06
CA PRO A 104 -14.26 -17.99 -15.54
C PRO A 104 -15.18 -17.47 -14.44
N ARG A 105 -15.21 -18.12 -13.26
CA ARG A 105 -16.14 -17.80 -12.18
C ARG A 105 -15.47 -16.94 -11.13
N TYR A 106 -16.16 -15.86 -10.71
CA TYR A 106 -15.62 -15.01 -9.64
C TYR A 106 -15.42 -15.78 -8.31
N SER A 107 -16.29 -16.76 -8.01
CA SER A 107 -16.18 -17.62 -6.81
C SER A 107 -14.89 -18.44 -6.74
N ASP A 108 -14.26 -18.70 -7.89
CA ASP A 108 -13.04 -19.52 -7.98
C ASP A 108 -11.76 -18.66 -7.90
N ILE A 109 -11.89 -17.33 -7.97
CA ILE A 109 -10.77 -16.39 -7.82
C ILE A 109 -10.40 -16.32 -6.34
N ASP A 110 -9.13 -16.53 -6.03
CA ASP A 110 -8.62 -16.53 -4.65
C ASP A 110 -8.96 -15.25 -3.88
N PHE A 111 -8.95 -14.11 -4.57
CA PHE A 111 -9.36 -12.83 -4.01
C PHE A 111 -10.76 -12.87 -3.38
N TYR A 112 -11.72 -13.57 -3.99
CA TYR A 112 -13.08 -13.68 -3.45
C TYR A 112 -13.25 -14.87 -2.51
N ARG A 113 -12.71 -16.02 -2.89
CA ARG A 113 -12.90 -17.29 -2.19
C ARG A 113 -12.37 -17.27 -0.76
N LYS A 114 -11.30 -16.48 -0.50
CA LYS A 114 -10.62 -16.41 0.80
C LYS A 114 -11.17 -15.31 1.72
N GLN A 115 -12.20 -14.59 1.30
CA GLN A 115 -12.89 -13.58 2.09
C GLN A 115 -14.13 -14.16 2.80
N GLN A 116 -14.50 -13.55 3.93
CA GLN A 116 -15.81 -13.70 4.54
C GLN A 116 -16.56 -12.38 4.42
N ARG A 117 -17.54 -12.33 3.51
CA ARG A 117 -18.23 -11.11 3.13
C ARG A 117 -19.59 -11.05 3.79
N ASP A 118 -19.65 -10.45 4.97
CA ASP A 118 -20.88 -10.22 5.72
C ASP A 118 -21.42 -8.80 5.49
N ILE A 119 -20.58 -7.77 5.63
CA ILE A 119 -20.95 -6.36 5.37
C ILE A 119 -21.13 -6.14 3.86
N LEU A 120 -20.25 -6.72 3.04
CA LEU A 120 -20.26 -6.61 1.58
C LEU A 120 -21.12 -7.70 0.87
N ARG A 121 -21.96 -8.44 1.61
CA ARG A 121 -22.71 -9.60 1.10
C ARG A 121 -23.54 -9.34 -0.15
N ASN A 122 -24.15 -8.17 -0.23
CA ASN A 122 -25.01 -7.78 -1.35
C ASN A 122 -24.26 -7.02 -2.45
N CYS A 123 -23.05 -6.56 -2.16
CA CYS A 123 -22.27 -5.80 -3.12
C CYS A 123 -21.94 -6.66 -4.34
N GLY A 124 -22.37 -6.20 -5.51
CA GLY A 124 -22.25 -6.93 -6.75
C GLY A 124 -23.43 -7.83 -7.13
N HIS A 125 -24.33 -8.11 -6.21
CA HIS A 125 -25.44 -9.07 -6.41
C HIS A 125 -26.82 -8.42 -6.44
N ILE A 126 -26.93 -7.12 -6.16
CA ILE A 126 -28.18 -6.38 -6.19
C ILE A 126 -28.05 -5.12 -7.05
N ASN A 127 -29.18 -4.65 -7.59
CA ASN A 127 -29.28 -3.32 -8.15
C ASN A 127 -29.53 -2.31 -7.02
N PRO A 128 -28.56 -1.40 -6.70
CA PRO A 128 -28.69 -0.47 -5.57
C PRO A 128 -29.78 0.58 -5.75
N GLU A 129 -30.31 0.75 -6.95
CA GLU A 129 -31.39 1.70 -7.26
C GLU A 129 -32.79 1.02 -7.20
N LYS A 130 -32.86 -0.27 -6.82
CA LYS A 130 -34.10 -1.05 -6.69
C LYS A 130 -34.21 -1.68 -5.30
N ILE A 131 -35.06 -1.13 -4.44
CA ILE A 131 -35.23 -1.65 -3.06
C ILE A 131 -35.72 -3.11 -3.03
N ASP A 132 -36.49 -3.54 -4.07
CA ASP A 132 -36.96 -4.92 -4.15
C ASP A 132 -35.81 -5.94 -4.18
N HIS A 133 -34.71 -5.65 -4.87
CA HIS A 133 -33.54 -6.51 -4.84
C HIS A 133 -32.95 -6.69 -3.43
N TYR A 134 -32.94 -5.63 -2.63
CA TYR A 134 -32.50 -5.71 -1.23
C TYR A 134 -33.49 -6.52 -0.37
N VAL A 135 -34.78 -6.30 -0.55
CA VAL A 135 -35.85 -7.04 0.16
C VAL A 135 -35.81 -8.53 -0.19
N ASP A 136 -35.60 -8.88 -1.46
CA ASP A 136 -35.50 -10.27 -1.93
C ASP A 136 -34.31 -11.00 -1.31
N GLN A 137 -33.23 -10.29 -0.97
CA GLN A 137 -32.08 -10.80 -0.21
C GLN A 137 -32.33 -10.83 1.31
N GLY A 138 -33.53 -10.60 1.77
CA GLY A 138 -33.89 -10.61 3.18
C GLY A 138 -33.79 -9.25 3.88
N GLY A 139 -33.54 -8.18 3.15
CA GLY A 139 -33.46 -6.83 3.70
C GLY A 139 -34.73 -6.40 4.41
N TYR A 140 -34.60 -5.50 5.38
CA TYR A 140 -35.64 -4.98 6.27
C TYR A 140 -36.32 -6.01 7.20
N ARG A 141 -35.89 -7.28 7.18
CA ARG A 141 -36.34 -8.28 8.16
C ARG A 141 -35.80 -7.96 9.56
N ALA A 142 -34.59 -7.49 9.66
CA ALA A 142 -33.99 -7.10 10.93
C ALA A 142 -34.70 -5.88 11.52
N LEU A 143 -35.04 -4.87 10.70
CA LEU A 143 -35.86 -3.74 11.13
C LEU A 143 -37.20 -4.23 11.65
N ARG A 144 -37.91 -5.08 10.89
CA ARG A 144 -39.21 -5.63 11.29
C ARG A 144 -39.11 -6.34 12.65
N LYS A 145 -38.13 -7.20 12.83
CA LYS A 145 -37.86 -7.90 14.10
C LYS A 145 -37.60 -6.91 15.24
N ALA A 146 -36.74 -5.89 14.99
CA ALA A 146 -36.40 -4.90 16.00
C ALA A 146 -37.62 -4.11 16.49
N VAL A 147 -38.44 -3.56 15.57
CA VAL A 147 -39.55 -2.65 15.95
C VAL A 147 -40.84 -3.34 16.36
N LEU A 148 -41.04 -4.63 15.98
CA LEU A 148 -42.28 -5.37 16.29
C LEU A 148 -42.11 -6.45 17.36
N GLU A 149 -40.88 -6.98 17.56
CA GLU A 149 -40.64 -8.15 18.40
C GLU A 149 -39.68 -7.88 19.56
N MET A 150 -38.93 -6.76 19.51
CA MET A 150 -37.90 -6.43 20.53
C MET A 150 -38.22 -5.06 21.17
N THR A 151 -37.81 -4.92 22.44
CA THR A 151 -37.74 -3.59 23.05
C THR A 151 -36.44 -2.88 22.64
N PRO A 152 -36.39 -1.55 22.71
CA PRO A 152 -35.16 -0.82 22.45
C PRO A 152 -33.96 -1.30 23.29
N GLU A 153 -34.19 -1.66 24.56
CA GLU A 153 -33.18 -2.18 25.47
C GLU A 153 -32.67 -3.56 25.01
N GLN A 154 -33.56 -4.41 24.51
CA GLN A 154 -33.18 -5.71 23.96
C GLN A 154 -32.34 -5.56 22.68
N VAL A 155 -32.61 -4.57 21.85
CA VAL A 155 -31.77 -4.26 20.68
C VAL A 155 -30.38 -3.81 21.11
N ILE A 156 -30.27 -2.94 22.14
CA ILE A 156 -28.97 -2.50 22.69
C ILE A 156 -28.21 -3.67 23.31
N ASP A 157 -28.91 -4.56 24.04
CA ASP A 157 -28.29 -5.75 24.64
C ASP A 157 -27.75 -6.70 23.57
N GLU A 158 -28.50 -6.93 22.50
CA GLU A 158 -28.08 -7.78 21.37
C GLU A 158 -26.81 -7.25 20.72
N ILE A 159 -26.73 -5.94 20.44
CA ILE A 159 -25.53 -5.30 19.90
C ILE A 159 -24.36 -5.32 20.88
N SER A 160 -24.63 -5.22 22.18
CA SER A 160 -23.62 -5.27 23.25
C SER A 160 -23.03 -6.70 23.37
N ARG A 161 -23.88 -7.72 23.40
CA ARG A 161 -23.49 -9.15 23.45
C ARG A 161 -22.73 -9.57 22.19
N ALA A 162 -23.11 -9.06 21.03
CA ALA A 162 -22.38 -9.26 19.78
C ALA A 162 -20.94 -8.72 19.84
N GLY A 163 -20.65 -7.79 20.74
CA GLY A 163 -19.32 -7.18 20.87
C GLY A 163 -18.96 -6.29 19.68
N LEU A 164 -19.96 -5.73 18.97
CA LEU A 164 -19.71 -4.83 17.86
C LEU A 164 -18.97 -3.57 18.32
N ARG A 165 -17.79 -3.34 17.74
CA ARG A 165 -17.00 -2.12 17.95
C ARG A 165 -17.10 -1.21 16.72
N GLY A 166 -17.05 0.10 16.95
CA GLY A 166 -17.12 1.09 15.87
C GLY A 166 -16.06 0.89 14.79
N ARG A 167 -16.47 0.84 13.53
CA ARG A 167 -15.62 0.59 12.33
C ARG A 167 -15.06 1.88 11.70
N GLY A 168 -15.26 3.02 12.35
CA GLY A 168 -14.70 4.31 11.90
C GLY A 168 -13.30 4.63 12.42
N GLY A 169 -12.63 3.69 13.10
CA GLY A 169 -11.23 3.81 13.51
C GLY A 169 -10.96 3.68 15.00
N ALA A 170 -11.76 4.30 15.87
CA ALA A 170 -11.51 4.31 17.32
C ALA A 170 -11.90 3.00 18.05
N GLY A 171 -12.73 2.16 17.42
CA GLY A 171 -13.11 0.87 17.99
C GLY A 171 -13.90 0.92 19.31
N PHE A 172 -14.63 2.00 19.59
CA PHE A 172 -15.44 2.10 20.81
C PHE A 172 -16.64 1.11 20.75
N PRO A 173 -17.01 0.44 21.86
CA PRO A 173 -18.11 -0.51 21.88
C PRO A 173 -19.46 0.15 21.49
N THR A 174 -20.09 -0.32 20.42
CA THR A 174 -21.27 0.30 19.82
C THR A 174 -22.47 0.26 20.75
N GLY A 175 -22.77 -0.89 21.35
CA GLY A 175 -23.87 -1.03 22.29
C GLY A 175 -23.74 -0.09 23.50
N ARG A 176 -22.52 0.06 24.05
CA ARG A 176 -22.26 1.00 25.15
C ARG A 176 -22.48 2.47 24.72
N LYS A 177 -22.12 2.81 23.48
CA LYS A 177 -22.36 4.16 22.96
C LYS A 177 -23.87 4.43 22.82
N TRP A 178 -24.63 3.46 22.39
CA TRP A 178 -26.08 3.54 22.26
C TRP A 178 -26.75 3.66 23.63
N GLU A 179 -26.36 2.83 24.58
CA GLU A 179 -26.85 2.87 25.97
C GLU A 179 -26.65 4.26 26.60
N LEU A 180 -25.45 4.81 26.48
CA LEU A 180 -25.14 6.15 26.99
C LEU A 180 -26.03 7.23 26.39
N CYS A 181 -26.32 7.18 25.08
CA CYS A 181 -27.18 8.14 24.41
C CYS A 181 -28.64 7.94 24.78
N ARG A 182 -29.09 6.66 24.89
CA ARG A 182 -30.47 6.33 25.30
C ARG A 182 -30.76 6.85 26.70
N ASN A 183 -29.86 6.67 27.64
CA ASN A 183 -30.02 7.06 29.04
C ASN A 183 -29.80 8.56 29.30
N ALA A 184 -29.29 9.30 28.31
CA ALA A 184 -29.14 10.75 28.43
C ALA A 184 -30.51 11.44 28.46
N PRO A 185 -30.70 12.44 29.38
CA PRO A 185 -31.95 13.18 29.47
C PRO A 185 -32.13 14.05 28.22
N GLY A 186 -33.36 14.19 27.77
CA GLY A 186 -33.76 15.04 26.63
C GLY A 186 -35.00 14.50 25.93
N ASP A 187 -35.74 15.40 25.35
CA ASP A 187 -36.97 15.15 24.57
C ASP A 187 -36.65 14.74 23.13
N GLN A 188 -35.54 15.20 22.59
CA GLN A 188 -35.04 14.91 21.24
C GLN A 188 -33.66 14.28 21.30
N LYS A 189 -33.42 13.28 20.47
CA LYS A 189 -32.13 12.65 20.25
C LYS A 189 -31.84 12.48 18.76
N TYR A 190 -30.57 12.41 18.40
CA TYR A 190 -30.15 12.25 17.02
C TYR A 190 -29.26 11.03 16.83
N VAL A 191 -29.44 10.36 15.70
CA VAL A 191 -28.50 9.35 15.21
C VAL A 191 -27.84 9.86 13.94
N ILE A 192 -26.51 9.83 13.88
CA ILE A 192 -25.74 10.37 12.76
C ILE A 192 -24.87 9.26 12.18
N CYS A 193 -25.05 9.01 10.90
CA CYS A 193 -24.12 8.23 10.11
C CYS A 193 -22.97 9.12 9.68
N ASN A 194 -21.75 8.79 10.12
CA ASN A 194 -20.52 9.39 9.64
C ASN A 194 -20.07 8.64 8.38
N ALA A 195 -20.30 9.26 7.23
CA ALA A 195 -19.86 8.84 5.91
C ALA A 195 -18.82 9.81 5.32
N ASP A 196 -18.07 10.52 6.19
CA ASP A 196 -16.95 11.39 5.83
C ASP A 196 -15.66 10.56 5.73
N GLU A 197 -15.56 9.73 4.71
CA GLU A 197 -14.40 8.89 4.42
C GLU A 197 -13.36 9.71 3.64
N GLY A 198 -12.42 10.34 4.35
CA GLY A 198 -11.45 11.26 3.77
C GLY A 198 -10.04 10.71 3.59
N ASP A 199 -9.76 9.47 4.02
CA ASP A 199 -8.44 8.84 3.91
C ASP A 199 -8.04 8.63 2.45
N PRO A 200 -6.86 9.07 1.98
CA PRO A 200 -6.36 8.74 0.65
C PRO A 200 -6.25 7.23 0.44
N GLY A 201 -6.91 6.73 -0.61
CA GLY A 201 -6.95 5.30 -0.92
C GLY A 201 -8.01 4.49 -0.16
N ALA A 202 -8.77 5.10 0.75
CA ALA A 202 -9.92 4.47 1.40
C ALA A 202 -11.21 4.71 0.60
N PHE A 203 -11.99 3.64 0.38
CA PHE A 203 -13.25 3.70 -0.36
C PHE A 203 -14.28 2.65 0.12
N MET A 204 -14.14 2.16 1.35
CA MET A 204 -15.00 1.13 1.91
C MET A 204 -16.41 1.64 2.15
N ASP A 205 -16.53 2.82 2.80
CA ASP A 205 -17.81 3.44 3.12
C ASP A 205 -18.52 3.88 1.84
N ARG A 206 -17.78 4.49 0.90
CA ARG A 206 -18.30 4.87 -0.41
C ARG A 206 -18.88 3.67 -1.17
N SER A 207 -18.15 2.55 -1.21
CA SER A 207 -18.60 1.36 -1.92
C SER A 207 -19.88 0.77 -1.32
N ILE A 208 -20.04 0.79 0.00
CA ILE A 208 -21.31 0.38 0.63
C ILE A 208 -22.45 1.32 0.22
N LEU A 209 -22.22 2.64 0.28
CA LEU A 209 -23.22 3.63 -0.10
C LEU A 209 -23.62 3.55 -1.58
N GLU A 210 -22.68 3.20 -2.45
CA GLU A 210 -22.92 3.02 -3.88
C GLU A 210 -23.52 1.65 -4.23
N ALA A 211 -23.22 0.59 -3.45
CA ALA A 211 -23.62 -0.78 -3.78
C ALA A 211 -24.81 -1.32 -2.98
N ASP A 212 -24.94 -0.93 -1.72
CA ASP A 212 -26.02 -1.38 -0.81
C ASP A 212 -26.45 -0.28 0.17
N PRO A 213 -26.99 0.85 -0.32
CA PRO A 213 -27.44 1.96 0.54
C PRO A 213 -28.55 1.55 1.52
N ASN A 214 -29.33 0.52 1.20
CA ASN A 214 -30.42 0.05 2.03
C ASN A 214 -29.92 -0.62 3.32
N ALA A 215 -28.78 -1.31 3.30
CA ALA A 215 -28.19 -1.88 4.52
C ALA A 215 -27.81 -0.78 5.54
N LEU A 216 -27.33 0.37 5.06
CA LEU A 216 -27.09 1.53 5.90
C LEU A 216 -28.41 2.08 6.48
N ILE A 217 -29.43 2.30 5.63
CA ILE A 217 -30.72 2.90 6.04
C ILE A 217 -31.40 2.01 7.07
N GLU A 218 -31.43 0.68 6.86
CA GLU A 218 -31.97 -0.27 7.81
C GLU A 218 -31.24 -0.20 9.16
N GLY A 219 -29.90 -0.22 9.15
CA GLY A 219 -29.10 -0.14 10.36
C GLY A 219 -29.24 1.19 11.11
N LEU A 220 -29.34 2.31 10.37
CA LEU A 220 -29.58 3.64 10.93
C LEU A 220 -30.96 3.74 11.59
N THR A 221 -31.98 3.15 10.96
CA THR A 221 -33.36 3.13 11.49
C THR A 221 -33.47 2.29 12.76
N ILE A 222 -32.80 1.10 12.79
CA ILE A 222 -32.71 0.26 13.99
C ILE A 222 -31.98 1.01 15.12
N ALA A 223 -30.91 1.73 14.82
CA ALA A 223 -30.19 2.55 15.81
C ALA A 223 -31.08 3.68 16.35
N GLY A 224 -31.86 4.32 15.48
CA GLY A 224 -32.87 5.32 15.87
C GLY A 224 -33.88 4.76 16.88
N TYR A 225 -34.45 3.60 16.58
CA TYR A 225 -35.36 2.89 17.48
C TYR A 225 -34.73 2.58 18.84
N ALA A 226 -33.54 1.97 18.80
CA ALA A 226 -32.81 1.56 20.01
C ALA A 226 -32.51 2.74 20.93
N ILE A 227 -32.12 3.90 20.38
CA ILE A 227 -31.72 5.09 21.14
C ILE A 227 -32.93 5.94 21.56
N GLY A 228 -34.06 5.81 20.83
CA GLY A 228 -35.23 6.66 20.98
C GLY A 228 -35.06 7.99 20.27
N ALA A 229 -34.40 7.99 19.13
CA ALA A 229 -34.27 9.14 18.25
C ALA A 229 -35.40 9.13 17.21
N THR A 230 -35.93 10.31 16.85
CA THR A 230 -36.91 10.48 15.77
C THR A 230 -36.33 11.07 14.48
N GLU A 231 -35.06 11.53 14.55
CA GLU A 231 -34.37 12.09 13.41
C GLU A 231 -32.92 11.50 13.30
N GLY A 232 -32.53 11.22 12.06
CA GLY A 232 -31.19 10.79 11.70
C GLY A 232 -30.58 11.63 10.61
N TYR A 233 -29.25 11.63 10.55
CA TYR A 233 -28.48 12.30 9.51
C TYR A 233 -27.50 11.34 8.87
N VAL A 234 -27.38 11.40 7.54
CA VAL A 234 -26.25 10.82 6.81
C VAL A 234 -25.35 11.98 6.38
N TYR A 235 -24.21 12.11 7.06
CA TYR A 235 -23.21 13.10 6.71
C TYR A 235 -22.22 12.47 5.71
N VAL A 236 -22.33 12.87 4.46
CA VAL A 236 -21.59 12.31 3.33
C VAL A 236 -20.78 13.39 2.63
N ARG A 237 -19.66 13.03 2.02
CA ARG A 237 -18.81 13.95 1.27
C ARG A 237 -19.49 14.36 -0.05
N ALA A 238 -19.41 15.65 -0.40
CA ALA A 238 -19.87 16.16 -1.70
C ALA A 238 -19.10 15.56 -2.88
N GLU A 239 -17.88 15.05 -2.64
CA GLU A 239 -17.06 14.35 -3.64
C GLU A 239 -17.58 12.94 -3.98
N TYR A 240 -18.64 12.47 -3.33
CA TYR A 240 -19.29 11.18 -3.60
C TYR A 240 -20.67 11.34 -4.23
N PRO A 241 -20.80 12.01 -5.41
CA PRO A 241 -22.11 12.36 -6.00
C PRO A 241 -22.97 11.13 -6.31
N LEU A 242 -22.35 10.00 -6.71
CA LEU A 242 -23.08 8.76 -6.96
C LEU A 242 -23.65 8.17 -5.67
N ALA A 243 -22.89 8.16 -4.58
CA ALA A 243 -23.37 7.72 -3.27
C ALA A 243 -24.53 8.59 -2.80
N VAL A 244 -24.43 9.92 -2.90
CA VAL A 244 -25.50 10.87 -2.59
C VAL A 244 -26.77 10.56 -3.39
N LYS A 245 -26.64 10.38 -4.72
CA LYS A 245 -27.76 10.01 -5.60
C LYS A 245 -28.45 8.73 -5.12
N ARG A 246 -27.65 7.66 -4.87
CA ARG A 246 -28.20 6.34 -4.49
C ARG A 246 -28.82 6.34 -3.10
N ILE A 247 -28.27 7.09 -2.15
CA ILE A 247 -28.88 7.27 -0.83
C ILE A 247 -30.25 7.99 -0.97
N HIS A 248 -30.37 9.03 -1.79
CA HIS A 248 -31.63 9.70 -2.03
C HIS A 248 -32.70 8.75 -2.59
N ILE A 249 -32.34 7.93 -3.60
CA ILE A 249 -33.23 6.92 -4.17
C ILE A 249 -33.69 5.93 -3.10
N ALA A 250 -32.75 5.40 -2.33
CA ALA A 250 -33.04 4.41 -1.29
C ALA A 250 -33.91 4.99 -0.16
N LEU A 251 -33.65 6.22 0.28
CA LEU A 251 -34.51 6.91 1.29
C LEU A 251 -35.93 7.08 0.80
N GLN A 252 -36.09 7.54 -0.44
CA GLN A 252 -37.43 7.71 -1.05
C GLN A 252 -38.17 6.36 -1.10
N GLN A 253 -37.54 5.32 -1.63
CA GLN A 253 -38.14 3.99 -1.74
C GLN A 253 -38.45 3.37 -0.37
N ALA A 254 -37.58 3.57 0.64
CA ALA A 254 -37.80 3.12 2.02
C ALA A 254 -39.06 3.82 2.65
N GLN A 255 -39.23 5.11 2.39
CA GLN A 255 -40.45 5.85 2.83
C GLN A 255 -41.72 5.32 2.14
N GLU A 256 -41.68 5.12 0.81
CA GLU A 256 -42.78 4.58 0.05
C GLU A 256 -43.25 3.19 0.51
N ARG A 257 -42.27 2.38 1.02
CA ARG A 257 -42.52 1.04 1.54
C ARG A 257 -42.84 0.98 3.04
N GLY A 258 -42.86 2.12 3.74
CA GLY A 258 -43.13 2.22 5.18
C GLY A 258 -42.02 1.67 6.07
N PHE A 259 -40.80 1.58 5.55
CA PHE A 259 -39.59 1.22 6.32
C PHE A 259 -38.93 2.45 6.96
N LEU A 260 -39.38 3.66 6.57
CA LEU A 260 -38.92 4.94 7.09
C LEU A 260 -40.12 5.91 7.13
N GLY A 261 -40.04 6.95 7.96
CA GLY A 261 -41.10 7.97 8.10
C GLY A 261 -41.96 7.78 9.34
N ASN A 262 -43.26 7.96 9.22
CA ASN A 262 -44.19 7.87 10.35
C ASN A 262 -44.70 6.43 10.51
N ASN A 263 -44.88 6.00 11.77
CA ASN A 263 -45.50 4.71 12.13
C ASN A 263 -44.86 3.52 11.36
N ILE A 264 -43.56 3.41 11.39
CA ILE A 264 -42.78 2.42 10.65
C ILE A 264 -43.36 1.02 10.91
N LEU A 265 -43.74 0.31 9.84
CA LEU A 265 -44.32 -1.04 9.89
C LEU A 265 -45.53 -1.17 10.85
N GLY A 266 -46.16 -0.10 11.22
CA GLY A 266 -47.30 -0.09 12.18
C GLY A 266 -46.88 -0.18 13.66
N SER A 267 -45.62 0.03 13.98
CA SER A 267 -45.03 -0.11 15.35
C SER A 267 -45.28 1.09 16.25
N GLY A 268 -45.74 2.22 15.72
CA GLY A 268 -45.81 3.50 16.42
C GLY A 268 -44.47 4.25 16.51
N PHE A 269 -43.43 3.75 15.90
CA PHE A 269 -42.13 4.40 15.83
C PHE A 269 -42.05 5.30 14.59
N ASP A 270 -41.62 6.54 14.81
CA ASP A 270 -41.40 7.54 13.76
C ASP A 270 -39.88 7.80 13.63
N PHE A 271 -39.37 7.80 12.41
CA PHE A 271 -37.96 8.12 12.16
C PHE A 271 -37.77 8.72 10.78
N MET A 272 -37.17 9.90 10.72
CA MET A 272 -36.84 10.62 9.49
C MET A 272 -35.31 10.70 9.31
N VAL A 273 -34.86 10.58 8.07
CA VAL A 273 -33.42 10.66 7.74
C VAL A 273 -33.16 11.80 6.78
N HIS A 274 -32.21 12.64 7.12
CA HIS A 274 -31.73 13.78 6.33
C HIS A 274 -30.33 13.52 5.79
N ILE A 275 -30.05 13.97 4.57
CA ILE A 275 -28.71 13.96 4.01
C ILE A 275 -28.07 15.33 4.23
N LYS A 276 -26.81 15.32 4.69
CA LYS A 276 -25.98 16.51 4.80
C LYS A 276 -24.67 16.29 4.07
N GLU A 277 -24.46 17.06 3.01
CA GLU A 277 -23.23 17.02 2.24
C GLU A 277 -22.15 17.86 2.91
N GLY A 278 -21.00 17.26 3.17
CA GLY A 278 -19.80 17.90 3.68
C GLY A 278 -18.94 18.46 2.55
N ALA A 279 -18.22 19.55 2.81
CA ALA A 279 -17.35 20.20 1.82
C ALA A 279 -15.94 19.56 1.70
N GLY A 280 -15.79 18.27 2.05
CA GLY A 280 -14.56 17.49 1.82
C GLY A 280 -13.45 17.67 2.82
N SER A 281 -13.65 18.30 3.96
CA SER A 281 -12.63 18.46 5.00
C SER A 281 -12.51 17.20 5.85
N PHE A 282 -11.34 16.53 5.83
CA PHE A 282 -11.07 15.31 6.59
C PHE A 282 -11.30 15.46 8.11
N VAL A 283 -11.04 16.64 8.67
CA VAL A 283 -11.29 16.91 10.08
C VAL A 283 -12.77 16.79 10.47
N CYS A 284 -13.69 16.91 9.51
CA CYS A 284 -15.14 16.71 9.74
C CYS A 284 -15.51 15.25 9.97
N GLY A 285 -14.59 14.29 9.79
CA GLY A 285 -14.74 12.92 10.28
C GLY A 285 -14.66 12.80 11.81
N GLU A 286 -14.11 13.81 12.53
CA GLU A 286 -14.18 13.89 13.99
C GLU A 286 -15.61 14.26 14.42
N GLU A 287 -16.16 13.52 15.38
CA GLU A 287 -17.60 13.57 15.69
C GLU A 287 -18.09 14.98 16.12
N THR A 288 -17.29 15.79 16.79
CA THR A 288 -17.72 17.15 17.20
C THR A 288 -17.55 18.17 16.06
N ALA A 289 -16.56 17.98 15.19
CA ALA A 289 -16.40 18.79 14.00
C ALA A 289 -17.50 18.49 12.96
N LEU A 290 -17.89 17.22 12.82
CA LEU A 290 -19.00 16.78 11.99
C LEU A 290 -20.32 17.45 12.41
N MET A 291 -20.65 17.41 13.69
CA MET A 291 -21.85 18.08 14.21
C MET A 291 -21.82 19.58 13.98
N ALA A 292 -20.68 20.24 14.22
CA ALA A 292 -20.53 21.67 13.93
C ALA A 292 -20.77 21.97 12.44
N SER A 293 -20.35 21.08 11.53
CA SER A 293 -20.63 21.21 10.09
C SER A 293 -22.12 21.03 9.75
N ILE A 294 -22.81 20.06 10.38
CA ILE A 294 -24.28 19.91 10.23
C ILE A 294 -24.99 21.18 10.68
N GLU A 295 -24.56 21.77 11.79
CA GLU A 295 -25.09 23.05 12.33
C GLU A 295 -24.70 24.27 11.48
N SER A 296 -24.05 24.08 10.32
CA SER A 296 -23.57 25.14 9.42
C SER A 296 -22.54 26.06 10.09
N LYS A 297 -21.81 25.54 11.08
CA LYS A 297 -20.66 26.17 11.73
C LYS A 297 -19.37 25.66 11.11
N ARG A 298 -18.25 26.35 11.41
CA ARG A 298 -16.93 25.86 10.98
C ARG A 298 -16.64 24.49 11.60
N GLY A 299 -16.31 23.50 10.77
CA GLY A 299 -15.97 22.14 11.17
C GLY A 299 -14.70 22.06 11.99
N MET A 300 -14.78 22.38 13.27
CA MET A 300 -13.67 22.35 14.23
C MET A 300 -14.04 21.51 15.45
N PRO A 301 -13.13 20.62 15.90
CA PRO A 301 -13.34 19.86 17.13
C PRO A 301 -13.54 20.75 18.36
N ARG A 302 -14.33 20.25 19.31
CA ARG A 302 -14.48 20.88 20.64
C ARG A 302 -13.93 19.96 21.74
N PRO A 303 -13.55 20.55 22.91
CA PRO A 303 -13.17 19.74 24.08
C PRO A 303 -14.33 18.85 24.54
N ARG A 304 -13.99 17.70 25.10
CA ARG A 304 -14.91 16.77 25.78
C ARG A 304 -14.43 16.59 27.22
N PRO A 305 -15.30 16.53 28.25
CA PRO A 305 -16.75 16.61 28.24
C PRO A 305 -17.31 18.02 27.92
N PRO A 306 -18.61 18.16 27.51
CA PRO A 306 -19.57 17.06 27.38
C PRO A 306 -19.34 16.20 26.14
N PHE A 307 -19.62 14.89 26.28
CA PHE A 307 -19.58 13.97 25.15
C PHE A 307 -20.81 14.13 24.28
N PRO A 308 -20.77 13.75 22.96
CA PRO A 308 -21.92 13.85 22.06
C PRO A 308 -23.19 13.15 22.57
N ALA A 309 -23.02 12.00 23.25
CA ALA A 309 -24.13 11.28 23.86
C ALA A 309 -24.87 12.08 24.95
N GLN A 310 -24.25 13.11 25.51
CA GLN A 310 -24.83 14.01 26.54
C GLN A 310 -25.31 15.33 25.91
N SER A 311 -24.48 15.92 25.04
CA SER A 311 -24.75 17.19 24.38
C SER A 311 -24.03 17.24 23.03
N GLY A 312 -24.74 16.84 22.00
CA GLY A 312 -24.24 16.74 20.63
C GLY A 312 -24.83 17.80 19.70
N LEU A 313 -25.50 17.39 18.62
CA LEU A 313 -26.12 18.24 17.61
C LEU A 313 -27.19 19.12 18.26
N ASP A 314 -27.11 20.42 18.03
CA ASP A 314 -27.98 21.44 18.63
C ASP A 314 -28.13 21.33 20.17
N GLY A 315 -27.06 20.85 20.81
CA GLY A 315 -27.02 20.64 22.25
C GLY A 315 -27.81 19.42 22.75
N LYS A 316 -28.37 18.61 21.89
CA LYS A 316 -29.17 17.40 22.21
C LYS A 316 -28.28 16.14 22.20
N PRO A 317 -28.67 15.09 22.96
CA PRO A 317 -27.97 13.80 22.91
C PRO A 317 -27.87 13.27 21.48
N SER A 318 -26.67 12.94 21.04
CA SER A 318 -26.40 12.50 19.67
C SER A 318 -25.48 11.27 19.64
N ASN A 319 -25.81 10.30 18.80
CA ASN A 319 -25.00 9.13 18.57
C ASN A 319 -24.44 9.16 17.15
N ILE A 320 -23.13 9.05 17.00
CA ILE A 320 -22.44 9.04 15.72
C ILE A 320 -21.85 7.66 15.49
N ASN A 321 -22.18 6.99 14.38
CA ASN A 321 -21.60 5.73 13.95
C ASN A 321 -21.13 5.80 12.50
N ASN A 322 -20.07 5.05 12.17
CA ASN A 322 -19.59 4.90 10.80
C ASN A 322 -20.53 4.02 9.96
N VAL A 323 -20.46 4.14 8.63
CA VAL A 323 -21.24 3.37 7.65
C VAL A 323 -21.17 1.86 7.89
N LYS A 324 -19.93 1.30 7.98
CA LYS A 324 -19.70 -0.15 8.21
C LYS A 324 -20.30 -0.63 9.54
N THR A 325 -20.25 0.21 10.56
CA THR A 325 -20.84 -0.10 11.86
C THR A 325 -22.35 -0.26 11.73
N LEU A 326 -23.02 0.69 11.08
CA LEU A 326 -24.47 0.64 10.87
C LEU A 326 -24.89 -0.49 9.94
N ALA A 327 -24.16 -0.72 8.84
CA ALA A 327 -24.41 -1.84 7.92
C ALA A 327 -24.24 -3.24 8.57
N SER A 328 -23.50 -3.33 9.70
CA SER A 328 -23.39 -4.57 10.47
C SER A 328 -24.60 -4.84 11.36
N VAL A 329 -25.38 -3.82 11.72
CA VAL A 329 -26.51 -3.94 12.67
C VAL A 329 -27.61 -4.88 12.17
N PRO A 330 -28.10 -4.77 10.92
CA PRO A 330 -29.15 -5.68 10.43
C PRO A 330 -28.74 -7.15 10.52
N ILE A 331 -27.49 -7.47 10.20
CA ILE A 331 -26.97 -8.84 10.21
C ILE A 331 -26.95 -9.41 11.64
N ILE A 332 -26.55 -8.59 12.61
CA ILE A 332 -26.53 -8.98 14.03
C ILE A 332 -27.94 -9.24 14.53
N ILE A 333 -28.89 -8.36 14.25
CA ILE A 333 -30.29 -8.53 14.69
C ILE A 333 -30.92 -9.76 14.03
N GLU A 334 -30.61 -10.03 12.76
CA GLU A 334 -31.15 -11.19 12.04
C GLU A 334 -30.59 -12.50 12.54
N ARG A 335 -29.24 -12.62 12.58
CA ARG A 335 -28.52 -13.86 12.86
C ARG A 335 -28.22 -14.09 14.34
N GLY A 336 -28.33 -13.07 15.17
CA GLY A 336 -28.10 -13.11 16.61
C GLY A 336 -26.70 -12.73 17.04
N ALA A 337 -26.61 -12.23 18.28
CA ALA A 337 -25.35 -11.77 18.89
C ALA A 337 -24.28 -12.88 18.98
N ASP A 338 -24.68 -14.09 19.37
CA ASP A 338 -23.76 -15.21 19.58
C ASP A 338 -23.07 -15.63 18.26
N TRP A 339 -23.83 -15.58 17.14
CA TRP A 339 -23.24 -15.82 15.82
C TRP A 339 -22.14 -14.79 15.49
N TYR A 340 -22.44 -13.48 15.65
CA TYR A 340 -21.46 -12.44 15.38
C TYR A 340 -20.25 -12.49 16.30
N ALA A 341 -20.49 -12.78 17.61
CA ALA A 341 -19.46 -12.93 18.62
C ALA A 341 -18.54 -14.14 18.38
N SER A 342 -19.00 -15.14 17.61
CA SER A 342 -18.20 -16.30 17.24
C SER A 342 -17.14 -16.00 16.19
N ILE A 343 -17.26 -14.85 15.48
CA ILE A 343 -16.34 -14.40 14.45
C ILE A 343 -15.33 -13.43 15.05
N GLY A 344 -14.04 -13.55 14.67
CA GLY A 344 -12.99 -12.64 15.12
C GLY A 344 -12.23 -13.13 16.35
N THR A 345 -11.57 -12.17 17.03
CA THR A 345 -10.77 -12.44 18.24
C THR A 345 -11.61 -12.29 19.52
N GLU A 346 -11.02 -12.58 20.67
CA GLU A 346 -11.69 -12.42 21.96
C GLU A 346 -12.23 -10.99 22.18
N LYS A 347 -11.45 -9.98 21.82
CA LYS A 347 -11.76 -8.55 22.06
C LYS A 347 -12.27 -7.80 20.83
N SER A 348 -12.02 -8.33 19.65
CA SER A 348 -12.38 -7.71 18.38
C SER A 348 -13.25 -8.67 17.56
N LYS A 349 -14.58 -8.48 17.64
CA LYS A 349 -15.59 -9.38 17.06
C LYS A 349 -16.00 -8.98 15.64
N GLY A 350 -16.52 -9.97 14.89
CA GLY A 350 -17.05 -9.82 13.55
C GLY A 350 -15.96 -9.69 12.48
N THR A 351 -16.38 -9.19 11.32
CA THR A 351 -15.49 -8.92 10.18
C THR A 351 -15.07 -7.47 10.11
N ALA A 352 -14.05 -7.19 9.31
CA ALA A 352 -13.62 -5.85 8.93
C ALA A 352 -13.36 -5.76 7.44
N VAL A 353 -13.74 -4.62 6.84
CA VAL A 353 -13.48 -4.31 5.44
C VAL A 353 -12.25 -3.44 5.33
N PHE A 354 -11.31 -3.85 4.48
CA PHE A 354 -10.06 -3.14 4.19
C PHE A 354 -10.02 -2.67 2.74
N ALA A 355 -9.54 -1.45 2.51
CA ALA A 355 -9.10 -1.00 1.20
C ALA A 355 -7.61 -1.35 1.05
N LEU A 356 -7.32 -2.37 0.26
CA LEU A 356 -5.97 -2.85 -0.02
C LEU A 356 -5.42 -2.17 -1.26
N THR A 357 -4.38 -1.36 -1.10
CA THR A 357 -3.81 -0.51 -2.14
C THR A 357 -2.28 -0.48 -2.09
N GLY A 358 -1.65 0.25 -3.01
CA GLY A 358 -0.19 0.42 -3.06
C GLY A 358 0.50 -0.62 -3.93
N LYS A 359 1.60 -1.18 -3.45
CA LYS A 359 2.43 -2.16 -4.18
C LYS A 359 1.91 -3.58 -3.99
N ILE A 360 0.72 -3.86 -4.51
CA ILE A 360 0.01 -5.13 -4.39
C ILE A 360 -0.47 -5.61 -5.77
N ALA A 361 -0.58 -6.91 -5.98
CA ALA A 361 -1.00 -7.47 -7.27
C ALA A 361 -2.50 -7.26 -7.53
N ASN A 362 -3.35 -7.36 -6.51
CA ASN A 362 -4.78 -7.14 -6.59
C ASN A 362 -5.17 -6.02 -5.61
N SER A 363 -5.37 -4.81 -6.12
CA SER A 363 -5.92 -3.70 -5.35
C SER A 363 -7.43 -3.83 -5.23
N GLY A 364 -7.99 -3.60 -4.03
CA GLY A 364 -9.43 -3.67 -3.88
C GLY A 364 -9.94 -3.73 -2.45
N LEU A 365 -11.24 -4.05 -2.30
CA LEU A 365 -11.87 -4.25 -0.99
C LEU A 365 -11.75 -5.70 -0.53
N VAL A 366 -11.27 -5.87 0.68
CA VAL A 366 -11.10 -7.17 1.32
C VAL A 366 -11.86 -7.19 2.63
N GLU A 367 -12.82 -8.11 2.76
CA GLU A 367 -13.53 -8.35 4.02
C GLU A 367 -13.09 -9.68 4.63
N VAL A 368 -12.56 -9.62 5.85
CA VAL A 368 -12.07 -10.79 6.59
C VAL A 368 -12.48 -10.75 8.06
N PRO A 369 -12.53 -11.90 8.75
CA PRO A 369 -12.67 -11.92 10.19
C PRO A 369 -11.59 -11.09 10.88
N MET A 370 -11.95 -10.37 11.94
CA MET A 370 -10.97 -9.72 12.80
C MET A 370 -9.99 -10.76 13.32
N GLY A 371 -8.69 -10.42 13.35
CA GLY A 371 -7.63 -11.36 13.74
C GLY A 371 -7.01 -12.15 12.59
N THR A 372 -7.47 -11.95 11.36
CA THR A 372 -6.80 -12.52 10.18
C THR A 372 -5.37 -11.97 10.08
N PRO A 373 -4.33 -12.81 9.84
CA PRO A 373 -2.97 -12.34 9.71
C PRO A 373 -2.78 -11.37 8.52
N LEU A 374 -1.90 -10.37 8.68
CA LEU A 374 -1.52 -9.45 7.58
C LEU A 374 -0.99 -10.22 6.36
N SER A 375 -0.21 -11.29 6.59
CA SER A 375 0.31 -12.15 5.50
C SER A 375 -0.80 -12.74 4.65
N THR A 376 -1.87 -13.21 5.26
CA THR A 376 -3.05 -13.76 4.54
C THR A 376 -3.73 -12.68 3.68
N ILE A 377 -3.92 -11.48 4.23
CA ILE A 377 -4.55 -10.37 3.49
C ILE A 377 -3.69 -9.97 2.29
N ILE A 378 -2.38 -9.82 2.49
CA ILE A 378 -1.45 -9.30 1.48
C ILE A 378 -1.11 -10.36 0.42
N PHE A 379 -0.76 -11.59 0.84
CA PHE A 379 -0.26 -12.59 -0.10
C PHE A 379 -1.34 -13.53 -0.61
N ASP A 380 -2.20 -14.04 0.28
CA ASP A 380 -3.19 -15.04 -0.12
C ASP A 380 -4.40 -14.43 -0.83
N ILE A 381 -4.85 -13.24 -0.40
CA ILE A 381 -5.98 -12.53 -0.99
C ILE A 381 -5.47 -11.52 -2.02
N GLY A 382 -4.57 -10.63 -1.61
CA GLY A 382 -4.03 -9.56 -2.45
C GLY A 382 -3.06 -10.03 -3.54
N GLY A 383 -2.65 -11.31 -3.54
CA GLY A 383 -1.77 -11.87 -4.57
C GLY A 383 -0.29 -11.48 -4.44
N GLY A 384 0.09 -10.83 -3.34
CA GLY A 384 1.49 -10.46 -3.04
C GLY A 384 2.02 -9.26 -3.82
N ILE A 385 3.34 -9.11 -3.79
CA ILE A 385 4.02 -7.96 -4.40
C ILE A 385 4.28 -8.23 -5.89
N PRO A 386 3.87 -7.33 -6.80
CA PRO A 386 4.03 -7.54 -8.23
C PRO A 386 5.51 -7.54 -8.66
N ARG A 387 5.79 -8.15 -9.82
CA ARG A 387 7.10 -8.16 -10.49
C ARG A 387 8.24 -8.77 -9.66
N GLY A 388 7.93 -9.70 -8.73
CA GLY A 388 8.93 -10.41 -7.92
C GLY A 388 9.69 -9.53 -6.93
N LYS A 389 9.20 -8.34 -6.62
CA LYS A 389 9.79 -7.47 -5.61
C LYS A 389 9.48 -7.97 -4.20
N ARG A 390 10.27 -7.53 -3.21
CA ARG A 390 10.10 -7.93 -1.83
C ARG A 390 9.16 -6.97 -1.09
N PHE A 391 8.30 -7.52 -0.25
CA PHE A 391 7.53 -6.75 0.69
C PHE A 391 8.44 -6.02 1.68
N LYS A 392 8.14 -4.76 1.97
CA LYS A 392 8.88 -3.93 2.94
C LYS A 392 8.06 -3.62 4.17
N ALA A 393 6.89 -3.04 3.97
CA ALA A 393 5.99 -2.66 5.05
C ALA A 393 4.54 -2.54 4.55
N VAL A 394 3.60 -2.44 5.47
CA VAL A 394 2.23 -2.02 5.20
C VAL A 394 1.85 -0.87 6.14
N GLN A 395 1.33 0.21 5.58
CA GLN A 395 0.69 1.28 6.33
C GLN A 395 -0.75 0.87 6.62
N THR A 396 -1.14 0.79 7.89
CA THR A 396 -2.52 0.50 8.30
C THR A 396 -3.14 1.71 8.99
N GLY A 397 -4.46 1.84 8.90
CA GLY A 397 -5.19 2.91 9.59
C GLY A 397 -5.21 4.26 8.86
N GLY A 398 -4.92 4.27 7.55
CA GLY A 398 -4.88 5.49 6.75
C GLY A 398 -3.64 6.36 7.03
N PRO A 399 -3.66 7.65 6.62
CA PRO A 399 -2.50 8.53 6.70
C PRO A 399 -2.05 8.87 8.13
N SER A 400 -2.88 8.64 9.11
CA SER A 400 -2.56 8.84 10.54
C SER A 400 -2.32 7.53 11.30
N GLY A 401 -2.25 6.40 10.59
CA GLY A 401 -1.87 5.11 11.15
C GLY A 401 -0.37 4.89 11.19
N GLY A 402 0.09 3.65 11.30
CA GLY A 402 1.51 3.33 11.39
C GLY A 402 1.99 2.35 10.31
N CYS A 403 3.28 2.36 10.03
CA CYS A 403 3.94 1.42 9.14
C CYS A 403 4.37 0.18 9.91
N ILE A 404 3.94 -0.99 9.46
CA ILE A 404 4.25 -2.31 10.04
C ILE A 404 5.24 -3.02 9.12
N PRO A 405 6.47 -3.33 9.57
CA PRO A 405 7.50 -3.96 8.75
C PRO A 405 7.28 -5.47 8.56
N ALA A 406 8.03 -6.06 7.64
CA ALA A 406 7.94 -7.47 7.23
C ALA A 406 8.04 -8.47 8.39
N GLN A 407 8.79 -8.17 9.44
CA GLN A 407 8.93 -9.05 10.61
C GLN A 407 7.63 -9.29 11.40
N PHE A 408 6.60 -8.48 11.18
CA PHE A 408 5.30 -8.59 11.84
C PHE A 408 4.16 -8.99 10.89
N LEU A 409 4.49 -9.57 9.74
CA LEU A 409 3.49 -9.99 8.73
C LEU A 409 2.47 -11.02 9.26
N ASP A 410 2.85 -11.85 10.21
CA ASP A 410 1.96 -12.85 10.78
C ASP A 410 1.12 -12.33 11.97
N SER A 411 1.21 -11.02 12.24
CA SER A 411 0.41 -10.40 13.29
C SER A 411 -1.07 -10.36 12.88
N PRO A 412 -1.97 -10.69 13.82
CA PRO A 412 -3.42 -10.59 13.60
C PRO A 412 -3.85 -9.13 13.45
N VAL A 413 -4.77 -8.88 12.52
CA VAL A 413 -5.33 -7.54 12.30
C VAL A 413 -6.51 -7.34 13.23
N ASP A 414 -6.22 -6.75 14.39
CA ASP A 414 -7.21 -6.32 15.38
C ASP A 414 -6.79 -5.02 16.08
N TYR A 415 -7.71 -4.43 16.88
CA TYR A 415 -7.46 -3.14 17.52
C TYR A 415 -6.28 -3.17 18.48
N GLU A 416 -6.13 -4.27 19.23
CA GLU A 416 -5.13 -4.40 20.28
C GLU A 416 -3.73 -4.63 19.69
N THR A 417 -3.62 -5.56 18.76
CA THR A 417 -2.32 -5.91 18.15
C THR A 417 -1.75 -4.77 17.34
N LEU A 418 -2.58 -4.11 16.50
CA LEU A 418 -2.10 -2.97 15.72
C LEU A 418 -1.67 -1.81 16.61
N ALA A 419 -2.37 -1.55 17.72
CA ALA A 419 -1.98 -0.52 18.68
C ALA A 419 -0.64 -0.84 19.36
N GLN A 420 -0.37 -2.11 19.71
CA GLN A 420 0.92 -2.55 20.28
C GLN A 420 2.08 -2.35 19.29
N LEU A 421 1.83 -2.48 18.00
CA LEU A 421 2.82 -2.23 16.95
C LEU A 421 3.01 -0.74 16.62
N GLY A 422 2.35 0.16 17.35
CA GLY A 422 2.42 1.60 17.13
C GLY A 422 1.54 2.12 15.98
N SER A 423 0.71 1.23 15.41
CA SER A 423 -0.25 1.58 14.37
C SER A 423 -1.68 1.70 14.95
N ILE A 424 -2.66 1.79 14.08
CA ILE A 424 -4.08 1.75 14.44
C ILE A 424 -4.87 0.96 13.39
N MET A 425 -6.03 0.47 13.78
CA MET A 425 -6.99 -0.13 12.85
C MET A 425 -7.50 0.91 11.84
N GLY A 426 -7.74 2.12 12.30
CA GLY A 426 -8.29 3.21 11.50
C GLY A 426 -9.62 2.83 10.85
N SER A 427 -9.92 3.46 9.73
CA SER A 427 -11.11 3.14 8.92
C SER A 427 -11.00 1.83 8.14
N GLY A 428 -9.77 1.27 8.00
CA GLY A 428 -9.49 0.05 7.25
C GLY A 428 -8.62 0.28 6.00
N GLY A 429 -8.00 1.45 5.86
CA GLY A 429 -7.01 1.67 4.79
C GLY A 429 -5.75 0.84 5.01
N MET A 430 -5.29 0.13 3.97
CA MET A 430 -4.02 -0.60 3.92
C MET A 430 -3.24 -0.23 2.67
N VAL A 431 -2.05 0.38 2.86
CA VAL A 431 -1.16 0.73 1.74
C VAL A 431 0.09 -0.15 1.82
N VAL A 432 0.22 -1.08 0.88
CA VAL A 432 1.35 -2.01 0.80
C VAL A 432 2.55 -1.33 0.16
N LEU A 433 3.72 -1.53 0.75
CA LEU A 433 4.99 -0.90 0.36
C LEU A 433 6.03 -1.99 0.05
N ASP A 434 6.75 -1.82 -1.07
CA ASP A 434 7.82 -2.73 -1.47
C ASP A 434 9.23 -2.15 -1.17
N GLU A 435 10.26 -2.92 -1.46
CA GLU A 435 11.66 -2.55 -1.28
C GLU A 435 12.09 -1.27 -2.02
N THR A 436 11.28 -0.77 -2.95
CA THR A 436 11.57 0.45 -3.71
C THR A 436 11.01 1.71 -3.05
N THR A 437 10.36 1.56 -1.89
CA THR A 437 9.74 2.68 -1.16
C THR A 437 10.73 3.26 -0.15
N CYS A 438 10.88 4.58 -0.13
CA CYS A 438 11.63 5.31 0.89
C CYS A 438 10.73 5.57 2.11
N MET A 439 11.14 5.10 3.29
CA MET A 439 10.31 5.24 4.49
C MET A 439 10.29 6.67 5.04
N VAL A 440 11.32 7.45 4.79
CA VAL A 440 11.36 8.89 5.15
C VAL A 440 10.38 9.68 4.28
N GLU A 441 10.36 9.42 2.97
CA GLU A 441 9.43 10.08 2.04
C GLU A 441 7.97 9.67 2.30
N ILE A 442 7.71 8.40 2.63
CA ILE A 442 6.37 7.95 3.02
C ILE A 442 5.88 8.66 4.29
N ALA A 443 6.74 8.81 5.31
CA ALA A 443 6.39 9.55 6.51
C ALA A 443 6.08 11.03 6.19
N ARG A 444 6.90 11.65 5.32
CA ARG A 444 6.67 13.02 4.84
C ARG A 444 5.35 13.15 4.08
N TYR A 445 5.05 12.20 3.20
CA TYR A 445 3.83 12.17 2.38
C TYR A 445 2.57 12.12 3.26
N PHE A 446 2.48 11.17 4.19
CA PHE A 446 1.32 11.05 5.08
C PHE A 446 1.19 12.23 6.04
N LEU A 447 2.32 12.74 6.54
CA LEU A 447 2.30 13.92 7.41
C LEU A 447 1.89 15.18 6.63
N SER A 448 2.27 15.32 5.36
CA SER A 448 1.84 16.42 4.49
C SER A 448 0.32 16.47 4.38
N PHE A 449 -0.31 15.33 4.13
CA PHE A 449 -1.76 15.22 4.10
C PHE A 449 -2.40 15.64 5.43
N THR A 450 -1.96 15.05 6.55
CA THR A 450 -2.54 15.36 7.86
C THR A 450 -2.31 16.79 8.30
N GLN A 451 -1.21 17.42 7.90
CA GLN A 451 -0.92 18.81 8.14
C GLN A 451 -1.86 19.74 7.35
N GLN A 452 -2.13 19.44 6.09
CA GLN A 452 -3.06 20.20 5.25
C GLN A 452 -4.51 20.10 5.76
N GLU A 453 -4.91 18.95 6.27
CA GLU A 453 -6.23 18.68 6.82
C GLU A 453 -6.42 19.15 8.28
N CYS A 454 -5.37 19.66 8.91
CA CYS A 454 -5.45 20.16 10.28
C CYS A 454 -6.28 21.43 10.35
N CYS A 455 -7.33 21.45 11.20
CA CYS A 455 -8.19 22.63 11.39
C CYS A 455 -7.49 23.88 11.97
N GLY A 456 -6.27 23.71 12.48
CA GLY A 456 -5.45 24.79 13.05
C GLY A 456 -5.89 25.33 14.42
N LYS A 457 -6.89 24.70 15.07
CA LYS A 457 -7.41 25.18 16.36
C LYS A 457 -6.42 25.07 17.52
N CYS A 458 -5.79 23.92 17.70
CA CYS A 458 -4.80 23.71 18.77
C CYS A 458 -3.37 23.97 18.27
N ALA A 459 -2.50 24.46 19.15
CA ALA A 459 -1.11 24.75 18.81
C ALA A 459 -0.30 23.50 18.39
N PRO A 460 -0.41 22.33 19.06
CA PRO A 460 0.29 21.13 18.64
C PRO A 460 -0.10 20.69 17.22
N GLY A 461 -1.39 20.68 16.89
CA GLY A 461 -1.86 20.36 15.54
C GLY A 461 -1.39 21.37 14.51
N ARG A 462 -1.50 22.69 14.76
CA ARG A 462 -1.17 23.73 13.80
C ARG A 462 0.34 23.90 13.58
N LEU A 463 1.11 23.99 14.66
CA LEU A 463 2.54 24.30 14.60
C LEU A 463 3.40 23.03 14.60
N GLY A 464 3.05 22.04 15.44
CA GLY A 464 3.84 20.83 15.57
C GLY A 464 3.85 19.99 14.30
N THR A 465 2.70 19.80 13.65
CA THR A 465 2.66 19.07 12.35
C THR A 465 3.47 19.78 11.27
N LYS A 466 3.42 21.11 11.22
CA LYS A 466 4.20 21.91 10.28
C LYS A 466 5.70 21.75 10.53
N GLN A 467 6.15 21.86 11.78
CA GLN A 467 7.57 21.69 12.14
C GLN A 467 8.08 20.28 11.81
N MET A 468 7.29 19.24 12.11
CA MET A 468 7.65 17.86 11.71
C MET A 468 7.78 17.75 10.19
N LEU A 469 6.86 18.34 9.43
CA LEU A 469 6.89 18.30 7.95
C LEU A 469 8.10 19.04 7.39
N GLU A 470 8.47 20.18 7.97
CA GLU A 470 9.67 20.94 7.59
C GLU A 470 10.94 20.13 7.84
N LEU A 471 11.03 19.42 8.98
CA LEU A 471 12.16 18.54 9.29
C LEU A 471 12.26 17.38 8.29
N LEU A 472 11.17 16.67 8.03
CA LEU A 472 11.15 15.57 7.05
C LEU A 472 11.49 16.06 5.64
N THR A 473 10.98 17.23 5.24
CA THR A 473 11.29 17.84 3.95
C THR A 473 12.78 18.16 3.85
N ARG A 474 13.37 18.75 4.89
CA ARG A 474 14.80 19.04 4.96
C ARG A 474 15.64 17.75 4.84
N ILE A 475 15.24 16.67 5.53
CA ILE A 475 15.91 15.37 5.46
C ILE A 475 15.86 14.79 4.06
N THR A 476 14.69 14.79 3.41
CA THR A 476 14.52 14.25 2.05
C THR A 476 15.18 15.10 0.96
N GLN A 477 15.45 16.38 1.25
CA GLN A 477 16.18 17.32 0.36
C GLN A 477 17.70 17.30 0.59
N GLY A 478 18.23 16.42 1.45
CA GLY A 478 19.66 16.31 1.69
C GLY A 478 20.21 17.35 2.67
N GLU A 479 19.37 18.19 3.23
CA GLU A 479 19.72 19.25 4.19
C GLU A 479 19.58 18.80 5.65
N GLY A 480 19.28 17.51 5.87
CA GLY A 480 19.16 16.91 7.19
C GLY A 480 20.45 17.06 8.01
N ARG A 481 20.32 17.28 9.31
CA ARG A 481 21.41 17.56 10.25
C ARG A 481 21.42 16.53 11.37
N GLU A 482 22.57 16.32 11.97
CA GLU A 482 22.70 15.56 13.20
C GLU A 482 21.77 16.13 14.29
N GLY A 483 21.04 15.25 15.01
CA GLY A 483 20.04 15.63 16.00
C GLY A 483 18.62 15.84 15.45
N ASP A 484 18.41 15.91 14.13
CA ASP A 484 17.08 16.11 13.55
C ASP A 484 16.09 15.00 13.91
N ILE A 485 16.56 13.76 14.05
CA ILE A 485 15.73 12.62 14.45
C ILE A 485 15.21 12.83 15.87
N ASP A 486 16.04 13.25 16.81
CA ASP A 486 15.65 13.44 18.20
C ASP A 486 14.69 14.62 18.36
N ILE A 487 14.91 15.69 17.60
CA ILE A 487 13.98 16.83 17.54
C ILE A 487 12.63 16.38 16.98
N LEU A 488 12.63 15.59 15.89
CA LEU A 488 11.43 15.08 15.26
C LEU A 488 10.63 14.19 16.21
N LEU A 489 11.30 13.29 16.95
CA LEU A 489 10.69 12.43 17.95
C LEU A 489 10.07 13.24 19.11
N SER A 490 10.77 14.27 19.61
CA SER A 490 10.28 15.14 20.68
C SER A 490 9.02 15.91 20.28
N ILE A 491 9.01 16.49 19.07
CA ILE A 491 7.84 17.18 18.52
C ILE A 491 6.70 16.19 18.29
N ALA A 492 6.97 15.02 17.70
CA ALA A 492 5.98 14.00 17.44
C ALA A 492 5.27 13.54 18.71
N GLN A 493 6.03 13.31 19.79
CA GLN A 493 5.46 12.94 21.08
C GLN A 493 4.60 14.06 21.67
N THR A 494 5.06 15.32 21.60
CA THR A 494 4.29 16.48 22.06
C THR A 494 2.97 16.64 21.27
N VAL A 495 3.01 16.48 19.95
CA VAL A 495 1.81 16.53 19.10
C VAL A 495 0.84 15.42 19.46
N LYS A 496 1.34 14.20 19.68
CA LYS A 496 0.54 13.05 20.07
C LYS A 496 -0.19 13.24 21.40
N GLU A 497 0.49 13.75 22.40
CA GLU A 497 -0.04 13.89 23.76
C GLU A 497 -0.91 15.13 23.96
N CYS A 498 -0.58 16.24 23.29
CA CYS A 498 -1.18 17.55 23.58
C CYS A 498 -2.21 18.00 22.55
N SER A 499 -2.45 17.25 21.47
CA SER A 499 -3.46 17.61 20.46
C SER A 499 -4.88 17.42 20.96
N LEU A 500 -5.78 18.33 20.56
CA LEU A 500 -7.18 18.35 21.00
C LEU A 500 -8.00 17.17 20.43
N CYS A 501 -7.75 16.76 19.20
CA CYS A 501 -8.55 15.77 18.48
C CYS A 501 -7.74 14.55 18.01
N GLY A 502 -8.44 13.48 17.62
CA GLY A 502 -7.84 12.25 17.14
C GLY A 502 -6.89 12.43 15.96
N LEU A 503 -7.19 13.34 14.99
CA LEU A 503 -6.30 13.64 13.90
C LEU A 503 -4.91 14.08 14.39
N GLY A 504 -4.85 15.05 15.29
CA GLY A 504 -3.57 15.51 15.85
C GLY A 504 -2.87 14.46 16.72
N GLN A 505 -3.65 13.67 17.48
CA GLN A 505 -3.10 12.61 18.34
C GLN A 505 -2.50 11.44 17.55
N THR A 506 -2.99 11.17 16.35
CA THR A 506 -2.55 10.03 15.54
C THR A 506 -1.62 10.42 14.38
N CYS A 507 -1.65 11.66 13.90
CA CYS A 507 -0.81 12.11 12.78
C CYS A 507 0.71 11.86 12.96
N PRO A 508 1.30 11.78 14.15
CA PRO A 508 2.71 11.43 14.32
C PRO A 508 3.02 9.94 14.14
N ASN A 509 2.03 9.03 14.14
CA ASN A 509 2.27 7.60 14.10
C ASN A 509 3.11 7.14 12.89
N PRO A 510 2.88 7.62 11.63
CA PRO A 510 3.75 7.25 10.51
C PRO A 510 5.21 7.64 10.76
N VAL A 511 5.45 8.80 11.34
CA VAL A 511 6.80 9.29 11.67
C VAL A 511 7.43 8.42 12.76
N LEU A 512 6.70 8.18 13.85
CA LEU A 512 7.19 7.39 14.98
C LEU A 512 7.50 5.94 14.58
N THR A 513 6.61 5.31 13.80
CA THR A 513 6.82 3.92 13.38
C THR A 513 7.91 3.77 12.33
N THR A 514 8.03 4.70 11.38
CA THR A 514 9.11 4.65 10.39
C THR A 514 10.47 4.92 11.03
N ILE A 515 10.59 5.81 12.00
CA ILE A 515 11.83 5.98 12.75
C ILE A 515 12.12 4.74 13.61
N ASN A 516 11.12 4.16 14.26
CA ASN A 516 11.32 2.99 15.11
C ASN A 516 11.81 1.76 14.34
N TYR A 517 11.28 1.53 13.15
CA TYR A 517 11.54 0.31 12.38
C TYR A 517 12.53 0.47 11.22
N PHE A 518 12.80 1.71 10.77
CA PHE A 518 13.63 2.02 9.60
C PHE A 518 14.55 3.22 9.89
N ARG A 519 15.08 3.29 11.11
CA ARG A 519 15.97 4.37 11.55
C ARG A 519 17.20 4.50 10.66
N ASP A 520 17.72 3.39 10.19
CA ASP A 520 18.86 3.31 9.27
C ASP A 520 18.64 4.12 7.97
N GLU A 521 17.41 4.16 7.45
CA GLU A 521 17.10 5.00 6.30
C GLU A 521 17.19 6.49 6.62
N TYR A 522 16.74 6.92 7.81
CA TYR A 522 16.87 8.31 8.26
C TYR A 522 18.33 8.70 8.43
N GLU A 523 19.14 7.83 9.05
CA GLU A 523 20.57 8.04 9.25
C GLU A 523 21.30 8.12 7.91
N ALA A 524 21.00 7.24 6.94
CA ALA A 524 21.53 7.31 5.60
C ALA A 524 21.21 8.65 4.89
N HIS A 525 19.97 9.15 5.03
CA HIS A 525 19.59 10.46 4.45
C HIS A 525 20.35 11.61 5.10
N ILE A 526 20.60 11.56 6.42
CA ILE A 526 21.24 12.64 7.17
C ILE A 526 22.76 12.58 7.07
N GLN A 527 23.37 11.41 7.31
CA GLN A 527 24.82 11.26 7.42
C GLN A 527 25.48 11.00 6.06
N GLU A 528 24.92 10.05 5.29
CA GLU A 528 25.48 9.63 4.00
C GLU A 528 24.99 10.48 2.82
N LYS A 529 24.00 11.35 3.05
CA LYS A 529 23.31 12.12 1.99
C LYS A 529 22.84 11.21 0.85
N LYS A 530 22.26 10.07 1.22
CA LYS A 530 21.85 9.00 0.32
C LYS A 530 20.45 8.51 0.66
N CYS A 531 19.58 8.38 -0.35
CA CYS A 531 18.29 7.71 -0.22
C CYS A 531 18.43 6.23 -0.62
N PRO A 532 18.38 5.24 0.30
CA PRO A 532 18.56 3.81 -0.05
C PRO A 532 17.57 3.31 -1.11
N ALA A 533 16.35 3.84 -1.11
CA ALA A 533 15.31 3.50 -2.08
C ALA A 533 15.44 4.22 -3.43
N ALA A 534 16.36 5.17 -3.57
CA ALA A 534 16.53 6.00 -4.77
C ALA A 534 15.24 6.71 -5.22
N VAL A 535 14.53 7.33 -4.28
CA VAL A 535 13.26 8.05 -4.49
C VAL A 535 13.42 9.56 -4.29
N CYS A 536 14.23 9.98 -3.30
CA CYS A 536 14.42 11.40 -2.98
C CYS A 536 15.35 12.06 -4.02
N ASP A 537 14.79 12.88 -4.90
CA ASP A 537 15.51 13.43 -6.05
C ASP A 537 16.78 14.22 -5.67
N ALA A 538 16.75 14.95 -4.56
CA ALA A 538 17.90 15.70 -4.07
C ALA A 538 19.04 14.82 -3.53
N LEU A 539 18.77 13.55 -3.26
CA LEU A 539 19.73 12.56 -2.73
C LEU A 539 20.08 11.49 -3.77
N MET A 540 19.79 11.76 -5.05
CA MET A 540 19.95 10.81 -6.12
C MET A 540 20.40 11.52 -7.40
N ILE A 541 21.53 11.08 -7.98
CA ILE A 541 21.99 11.57 -9.29
C ILE A 541 21.23 10.86 -10.40
N SER A 542 21.17 9.52 -10.36
CA SER A 542 20.36 8.69 -11.24
C SER A 542 20.05 7.36 -10.55
N PRO A 543 18.86 6.72 -10.80
CA PRO A 543 18.51 5.45 -10.15
C PRO A 543 19.52 4.33 -10.39
N CYS A 544 20.03 4.21 -11.61
CA CYS A 544 20.99 3.20 -12.00
C CYS A 544 22.36 3.38 -11.31
N GLN A 545 22.88 4.60 -11.25
CA GLN A 545 24.12 4.93 -10.55
C GLN A 545 23.97 4.72 -9.04
N HIS A 546 22.85 5.16 -8.48
CA HIS A 546 22.57 5.05 -7.06
C HIS A 546 22.47 3.59 -6.60
N THR A 547 21.86 2.72 -7.42
CA THR A 547 21.71 1.28 -7.11
C THR A 547 23.00 0.48 -7.36
N CYS A 548 23.96 1.03 -8.08
CA CYS A 548 25.24 0.38 -8.29
C CYS A 548 26.02 0.31 -6.97
N PRO A 549 26.43 -0.89 -6.48
CA PRO A 549 27.13 -1.01 -5.20
C PRO A 549 28.42 -0.19 -5.10
N VAL A 550 29.09 0.07 -6.23
CA VAL A 550 30.31 0.88 -6.29
C VAL A 550 30.08 2.29 -6.84
N GLY A 551 28.82 2.66 -7.17
CA GLY A 551 28.47 4.02 -7.57
C GLY A 551 29.04 4.48 -8.92
N ILE A 552 29.21 3.59 -9.91
CA ILE A 552 29.68 3.96 -11.26
C ILE A 552 28.74 4.99 -11.86
N ASN A 553 29.29 6.04 -12.48
CA ASN A 553 28.51 7.01 -13.23
C ASN A 553 28.01 6.38 -14.55
N ILE A 554 26.88 5.66 -14.42
CA ILE A 554 26.29 4.90 -15.53
C ILE A 554 25.81 5.81 -16.66
N PRO A 555 25.06 6.92 -16.40
CA PRO A 555 24.67 7.82 -17.48
C PRO A 555 25.85 8.36 -18.28
N LYS A 556 26.95 8.72 -17.61
CA LYS A 556 28.14 9.28 -18.26
C LYS A 556 28.80 8.27 -19.20
N TYR A 557 29.09 7.05 -18.75
CA TYR A 557 29.77 6.09 -19.62
C TYR A 557 28.87 5.57 -20.76
N VAL A 558 27.54 5.52 -20.53
CA VAL A 558 26.59 5.17 -21.60
C VAL A 558 26.51 6.27 -22.66
N ALA A 559 26.55 7.54 -22.25
CA ALA A 559 26.62 8.67 -23.17
C ALA A 559 27.91 8.62 -24.00
N HIS A 560 29.07 8.40 -23.39
CA HIS A 560 30.33 8.23 -24.13
C HIS A 560 30.27 7.09 -25.17
N ILE A 561 29.60 5.98 -24.85
CA ILE A 561 29.39 4.92 -25.85
C ILE A 561 28.52 5.41 -27.02
N ALA A 562 27.45 6.14 -26.73
CA ALA A 562 26.55 6.67 -27.77
C ALA A 562 27.27 7.65 -28.67
N ASP A 563 28.22 8.43 -28.14
CA ASP A 563 29.00 9.42 -28.86
C ASP A 563 30.23 8.80 -29.57
N GLY A 564 30.50 7.52 -29.40
CA GLY A 564 31.66 6.79 -29.96
C GLY A 564 32.96 7.00 -29.17
N GLU A 565 32.90 7.59 -28.00
CA GLU A 565 34.02 7.89 -27.10
C GLU A 565 34.31 6.69 -26.17
N TYR A 566 34.77 5.59 -26.76
CA TYR A 566 34.87 4.31 -26.03
C TYR A 566 35.97 4.28 -24.98
N LEU A 567 37.05 5.05 -25.19
CA LEU A 567 38.12 5.18 -24.22
C LEU A 567 37.66 5.93 -22.97
N GLU A 568 36.95 7.05 -23.14
CA GLU A 568 36.38 7.86 -22.07
C GLU A 568 35.32 7.06 -21.30
N SER A 569 34.59 6.20 -22.00
CA SER A 569 33.63 5.30 -21.38
C SER A 569 34.29 4.34 -20.40
N ILE A 570 35.36 3.64 -20.82
CA ILE A 570 36.07 2.67 -19.96
C ILE A 570 36.79 3.36 -18.79
N GLU A 571 37.34 4.56 -19.00
CA GLU A 571 37.95 5.36 -17.95
C GLU A 571 36.93 5.80 -16.90
N THR A 572 35.76 6.24 -17.32
CA THR A 572 34.63 6.57 -16.43
C THR A 572 34.22 5.36 -15.57
N ILE A 573 34.21 4.15 -16.13
CA ILE A 573 33.93 2.93 -15.38
C ILE A 573 35.03 2.66 -14.34
N ARG A 574 36.29 2.81 -14.74
CA ARG A 574 37.49 2.55 -13.91
C ARG A 574 37.68 3.53 -12.77
N GLU A 575 37.05 4.71 -12.81
CA GLU A 575 37.02 5.62 -11.64
C GLU A 575 36.51 4.93 -10.36
N ARG A 576 35.63 3.94 -10.51
CA ARG A 576 34.96 3.26 -9.38
C ARG A 576 35.02 1.73 -9.44
N ASN A 577 35.43 1.15 -10.56
CA ASN A 577 35.42 -0.29 -10.76
C ASN A 577 36.66 -0.71 -11.56
N PRO A 578 37.69 -1.29 -10.92
CA PRO A 578 38.92 -1.73 -11.58
C PRO A 578 38.73 -2.96 -12.47
N PHE A 579 37.54 -3.61 -12.45
CA PHE A 579 37.25 -4.85 -13.18
C PHE A 579 36.08 -4.72 -14.15
N PRO A 580 36.12 -3.79 -15.11
CA PRO A 580 34.98 -3.57 -16.02
C PRO A 580 34.63 -4.79 -16.87
N ALA A 581 35.60 -5.54 -17.41
CA ALA A 581 35.35 -6.72 -18.25
C ALA A 581 34.80 -7.89 -17.46
N ILE A 582 35.31 -8.11 -16.25
CA ILE A 582 34.82 -9.15 -15.32
C ILE A 582 33.39 -8.82 -14.91
N CYS A 583 33.14 -7.60 -14.40
CA CYS A 583 31.82 -7.16 -13.98
C CYS A 583 30.81 -7.09 -15.16
N GLY A 584 31.27 -6.81 -16.37
CA GLY A 584 30.46 -6.88 -17.59
C GLY A 584 29.89 -8.28 -17.88
N ARG A 585 30.56 -9.33 -17.37
CA ARG A 585 30.17 -10.74 -17.57
C ARG A 585 29.40 -11.36 -16.40
N ILE A 586 29.77 -11.04 -15.16
CA ILE A 586 29.25 -11.77 -13.98
C ILE A 586 28.41 -10.93 -13.02
N CYS A 587 28.34 -9.60 -13.17
CA CYS A 587 27.51 -8.74 -12.32
C CYS A 587 26.03 -9.12 -12.45
N HIS A 588 25.32 -9.17 -11.33
CA HIS A 588 23.86 -9.41 -11.30
C HIS A 588 23.02 -8.19 -11.69
N HIS A 589 23.65 -7.08 -12.07
CA HIS A 589 23.11 -5.84 -12.66
C HIS A 589 21.87 -5.23 -11.98
N PRO A 590 21.91 -4.92 -10.68
CA PRO A 590 20.76 -4.34 -9.99
C PRO A 590 20.34 -2.97 -10.57
N CYS A 591 21.24 -2.28 -11.25
CA CYS A 591 21.00 -1.03 -11.95
C CYS A 591 19.96 -1.14 -13.06
N GLU A 592 19.89 -2.27 -13.78
CA GLU A 592 18.88 -2.52 -14.83
C GLU A 592 17.49 -2.67 -14.20
N GLY A 593 17.37 -3.34 -13.06
CA GLY A 593 16.11 -3.47 -12.32
C GLY A 593 15.56 -2.16 -11.75
N ARG A 594 16.36 -1.08 -11.75
CA ARG A 594 15.97 0.27 -11.31
C ARG A 594 15.99 1.29 -12.44
N CYS A 595 16.18 0.83 -13.66
CA CYS A 595 16.19 1.71 -14.84
C CYS A 595 14.79 2.24 -15.12
N ARG A 596 14.60 3.56 -15.10
CA ARG A 596 13.30 4.20 -15.41
C ARG A 596 12.80 3.88 -16.82
N ARG A 597 13.69 3.57 -17.76
CA ARG A 597 13.30 3.16 -19.11
C ARG A 597 12.43 1.90 -19.07
N GLY A 598 12.71 0.98 -18.15
CA GLY A 598 11.92 -0.24 -17.95
C GLY A 598 10.48 -0.02 -17.46
N GLU A 599 10.08 1.22 -17.16
CA GLU A 599 8.69 1.59 -16.89
C GLU A 599 7.91 1.83 -18.18
N LEU A 600 8.62 2.15 -19.29
CA LEU A 600 8.02 2.43 -20.60
C LEU A 600 8.06 1.20 -21.52
N ASP A 601 9.24 0.54 -21.59
CA ASP A 601 9.46 -0.65 -22.44
C ASP A 601 10.50 -1.59 -21.79
N GLU A 602 11.76 -1.59 -22.21
CA GLU A 602 12.83 -2.42 -21.66
C GLU A 602 13.92 -1.55 -21.01
N PRO A 603 14.52 -2.02 -19.89
CA PRO A 603 15.64 -1.32 -19.27
C PRO A 603 16.83 -1.24 -20.24
N VAL A 604 17.61 -0.17 -20.13
CA VAL A 604 18.90 -0.06 -20.83
C VAL A 604 19.78 -1.25 -20.45
N ALA A 605 20.38 -1.92 -21.42
CA ALA A 605 21.26 -3.09 -21.22
C ALA A 605 22.64 -2.66 -20.65
N ILE A 606 22.62 -2.10 -19.44
CA ILE A 606 23.75 -1.43 -18.77
C ILE A 606 24.96 -2.34 -18.61
N ARG A 607 24.74 -3.60 -18.23
CA ARG A 607 25.81 -4.59 -18.07
C ARG A 607 26.44 -4.95 -19.43
N ALA A 608 25.61 -5.11 -20.47
CA ALA A 608 26.10 -5.43 -21.81
C ALA A 608 26.92 -4.26 -22.41
N LEU A 609 26.47 -3.02 -22.20
CA LEU A 609 27.22 -1.81 -22.61
C LEU A 609 28.57 -1.70 -21.87
N LYS A 610 28.60 -2.00 -20.57
CA LYS A 610 29.86 -2.07 -19.80
C LYS A 610 30.80 -3.14 -20.33
N ARG A 611 30.28 -4.32 -20.69
CA ARG A 611 31.06 -5.36 -21.34
C ARG A 611 31.60 -4.92 -22.68
N PHE A 612 30.78 -4.28 -23.50
CA PHE A 612 31.19 -3.74 -24.79
C PHE A 612 32.37 -2.78 -24.64
N ALA A 613 32.28 -1.78 -23.77
CA ALA A 613 33.37 -0.83 -23.56
C ALA A 613 34.69 -1.50 -23.13
N ALA A 614 34.61 -2.53 -22.26
CA ALA A 614 35.77 -3.25 -21.79
C ALA A 614 36.37 -4.17 -22.86
N ASP A 615 35.53 -4.89 -23.62
CA ASP A 615 35.99 -5.74 -24.72
C ASP A 615 36.64 -4.89 -25.83
N TRP A 616 36.00 -3.78 -26.22
CA TRP A 616 36.56 -2.84 -27.16
C TRP A 616 37.94 -2.34 -26.74
N TYR A 617 38.13 -1.95 -25.49
CA TYR A 617 39.41 -1.50 -24.97
C TYR A 617 40.53 -2.58 -25.14
N PHE A 618 40.21 -3.83 -24.78
CA PHE A 618 41.22 -4.90 -24.89
C PHE A 618 41.48 -5.36 -26.32
N ASP A 619 40.53 -5.17 -27.22
CA ASP A 619 40.70 -5.48 -28.66
C ASP A 619 41.54 -4.41 -29.38
N HIS A 620 41.56 -3.17 -28.86
CA HIS A 620 42.28 -2.05 -29.46
C HIS A 620 43.51 -1.62 -28.63
N VAL A 621 43.91 -2.40 -27.60
CA VAL A 621 44.99 -2.03 -26.67
C VAL A 621 46.32 -1.73 -27.37
N SER A 622 46.59 -2.35 -28.53
CA SER A 622 47.79 -2.10 -29.33
C SER A 622 47.80 -0.75 -30.07
N GLU A 623 46.62 -0.13 -30.23
CA GLU A 623 46.40 1.14 -30.90
C GLU A 623 46.31 2.31 -29.91
N LEU A 624 46.12 1.99 -28.62
CA LEU A 624 45.96 2.96 -27.55
C LEU A 624 47.30 3.24 -26.83
N PRO A 625 47.44 4.41 -26.17
CA PRO A 625 48.56 4.69 -25.31
C PRO A 625 48.67 3.63 -24.19
N GLU A 626 49.90 3.18 -23.88
CA GLU A 626 50.09 2.30 -22.71
C GLU A 626 49.64 2.98 -21.44
N PRO A 627 48.94 2.23 -20.54
CA PRO A 627 48.54 2.78 -19.25
C PRO A 627 49.78 3.19 -18.44
N GLU A 628 49.88 4.46 -18.09
CA GLU A 628 50.97 4.95 -17.24
C GLU A 628 50.72 4.57 -15.77
N PRO A 629 51.77 4.23 -15.02
CA PRO A 629 51.68 4.03 -13.57
C PRO A 629 51.13 5.27 -12.88
N PHE A 630 50.32 5.07 -11.85
CA PHE A 630 49.86 6.17 -11.01
C PHE A 630 51.04 6.85 -10.32
N PRO A 631 51.08 8.20 -10.23
CA PRO A 631 52.15 8.92 -9.56
C PRO A 631 52.29 8.50 -8.08
N GLN A 632 53.47 8.06 -7.66
CA GLN A 632 53.74 7.78 -6.27
C GLN A 632 54.02 9.07 -5.50
N THR A 633 53.00 9.55 -4.79
CA THR A 633 53.07 10.81 -4.01
C THR A 633 53.22 10.58 -2.52
N GLN A 634 53.10 9.31 -2.07
CA GLN A 634 53.20 8.90 -0.68
C GLN A 634 54.48 8.06 -0.48
N SER A 635 55.13 8.20 0.68
CA SER A 635 56.31 7.43 1.05
C SER A 635 56.03 6.10 1.73
N HIS A 636 54.80 5.94 2.27
CA HIS A 636 54.42 4.77 3.06
C HIS A 636 54.08 3.58 2.17
N LYS A 637 54.82 2.46 2.35
CA LYS A 637 54.60 1.23 1.60
C LYS A 637 53.44 0.40 2.20
N VAL A 638 52.58 -0.10 1.33
CA VAL A 638 51.46 -0.95 1.74
C VAL A 638 51.60 -2.36 1.15
N ALA A 639 51.48 -3.38 2.00
CA ALA A 639 51.38 -4.77 1.59
C ALA A 639 49.92 -5.23 1.53
N VAL A 640 49.54 -5.94 0.46
CA VAL A 640 48.23 -6.55 0.32
C VAL A 640 48.40 -8.07 0.23
N ILE A 641 47.73 -8.83 1.10
CA ILE A 641 47.84 -10.29 1.15
C ILE A 641 46.65 -10.89 0.40
N GLY A 642 46.90 -11.46 -0.78
CA GLY A 642 45.93 -12.12 -1.67
C GLY A 642 45.60 -11.28 -2.91
N ALA A 643 45.79 -11.88 -4.10
CA ALA A 643 45.45 -11.30 -5.40
C ALA A 643 44.04 -11.69 -5.88
N GLY A 644 43.09 -11.85 -4.97
CA GLY A 644 41.68 -11.97 -5.28
C GLY A 644 41.04 -10.61 -5.60
N PRO A 645 39.74 -10.54 -5.96
CA PRO A 645 39.09 -9.28 -6.35
C PRO A 645 39.15 -8.20 -5.26
N CYS A 646 39.08 -8.60 -4.00
CA CYS A 646 39.19 -7.70 -2.86
C CYS A 646 40.60 -7.07 -2.75
N GLY A 647 41.64 -7.89 -2.78
CA GLY A 647 43.02 -7.41 -2.67
C GLY A 647 43.45 -6.57 -3.87
N LEU A 648 43.12 -7.01 -5.09
CA LEU A 648 43.45 -6.27 -6.31
C LEU A 648 42.70 -4.93 -6.39
N SER A 649 41.44 -4.87 -5.93
CA SER A 649 40.72 -3.59 -5.82
C SER A 649 41.36 -2.65 -4.82
N CYS A 650 41.73 -3.15 -3.64
CA CYS A 650 42.43 -2.37 -2.64
C CYS A 650 43.76 -1.83 -3.19
N ALA A 651 44.57 -2.69 -3.81
CA ALA A 651 45.85 -2.31 -4.38
C ALA A 651 45.71 -1.26 -5.50
N TYR A 652 44.73 -1.39 -6.38
CA TYR A 652 44.46 -0.42 -7.43
C TYR A 652 44.16 0.97 -6.87
N PHE A 653 43.26 1.05 -5.88
CA PHE A 653 42.88 2.36 -5.29
C PHE A 653 43.98 2.95 -4.43
N LEU A 654 44.78 2.11 -3.73
CA LEU A 654 45.97 2.60 -3.00
C LEU A 654 47.01 3.18 -3.94
N ALA A 655 47.29 2.48 -5.05
CA ALA A 655 48.19 3.00 -6.08
C ALA A 655 47.66 4.32 -6.69
N GLN A 656 46.34 4.42 -6.94
CA GLN A 656 45.68 5.66 -7.42
C GLN A 656 45.83 6.80 -6.40
N MET A 657 45.82 6.50 -5.10
CA MET A 657 46.08 7.46 -4.02
C MET A 657 47.56 7.82 -3.85
N GLY A 658 48.46 7.21 -4.63
CA GLY A 658 49.87 7.47 -4.65
C GLY A 658 50.74 6.62 -3.69
N TYR A 659 50.17 5.58 -3.07
CA TYR A 659 50.90 4.69 -2.17
C TYR A 659 51.65 3.60 -2.96
N PRO A 660 52.96 3.35 -2.71
CA PRO A 660 53.68 2.20 -3.22
C PRO A 660 53.02 0.92 -2.67
N THR A 661 52.46 0.10 -3.55
CA THR A 661 51.62 -1.04 -3.13
C THR A 661 52.12 -2.34 -3.76
N THR A 662 52.36 -3.37 -2.93
CA THR A 662 52.76 -4.72 -3.35
C THR A 662 51.72 -5.74 -2.90
N VAL A 663 51.23 -6.56 -3.84
CA VAL A 663 50.30 -7.68 -3.59
C VAL A 663 51.11 -8.98 -3.48
N PHE A 664 50.88 -9.74 -2.40
CA PHE A 664 51.47 -11.05 -2.16
C PHE A 664 50.43 -12.14 -2.38
N GLU A 665 50.66 -12.99 -3.40
CA GLU A 665 49.73 -14.06 -3.76
C GLU A 665 50.40 -15.44 -3.57
N ALA A 666 49.69 -16.32 -2.89
CA ALA A 666 50.16 -17.67 -2.60
C ALA A 666 50.19 -18.58 -3.84
N LEU A 667 49.30 -18.38 -4.77
CA LEU A 667 49.17 -19.16 -6.00
C LEU A 667 50.03 -18.59 -7.13
N PRO A 668 50.30 -19.40 -8.18
CA PRO A 668 51.00 -18.94 -9.36
C PRO A 668 50.18 -18.03 -10.27
N VAL A 669 48.87 -17.85 -9.96
CA VAL A 669 47.92 -17.05 -10.74
C VAL A 669 47.13 -16.16 -9.82
N GLY A 670 46.79 -14.95 -10.29
CA GLY A 670 45.89 -14.03 -9.60
C GLY A 670 44.41 -14.28 -9.90
N GLY A 671 43.54 -13.49 -9.25
CA GLY A 671 42.12 -13.53 -9.44
C GLY A 671 41.34 -14.29 -8.35
N GLY A 672 42.03 -15.09 -7.52
CA GLY A 672 41.38 -15.83 -6.43
C GLY A 672 40.18 -16.65 -6.93
N MET A 673 39.01 -16.50 -6.28
CA MET A 673 37.78 -17.24 -6.66
C MET A 673 37.31 -16.97 -8.11
N LEU A 674 37.63 -15.85 -8.71
CA LEU A 674 37.36 -15.59 -10.12
C LEU A 674 38.07 -16.61 -11.04
N SER A 675 39.32 -16.95 -10.70
CA SER A 675 40.13 -17.86 -11.47
C SER A 675 39.92 -19.33 -11.12
N VAL A 676 39.60 -19.68 -9.87
CA VAL A 676 39.53 -21.08 -9.42
C VAL A 676 38.10 -21.64 -9.33
N ALA A 677 37.09 -20.80 -9.18
CA ALA A 677 35.71 -21.26 -8.93
C ALA A 677 34.70 -20.95 -10.06
N ILE A 678 34.87 -19.83 -10.78
CA ILE A 678 33.96 -19.52 -11.87
C ILE A 678 34.34 -20.32 -13.12
N PRO A 679 33.40 -21.06 -13.75
CA PRO A 679 33.67 -21.81 -14.97
C PRO A 679 34.16 -20.91 -16.11
N ASP A 680 35.12 -21.41 -16.89
CA ASP A 680 35.77 -20.67 -17.99
C ASP A 680 34.78 -20.17 -19.07
N PHE A 681 33.76 -20.97 -19.39
CA PHE A 681 32.74 -20.57 -20.33
C PHE A 681 31.91 -19.35 -19.89
N ARG A 682 31.87 -19.06 -18.59
CA ARG A 682 31.18 -17.88 -18.03
C ARG A 682 32.12 -16.68 -17.85
N LEU A 683 33.37 -16.93 -17.43
CA LEU A 683 34.41 -15.94 -17.25
C LEU A 683 35.75 -16.49 -17.74
N PRO A 684 36.14 -16.23 -19.01
CA PRO A 684 37.38 -16.72 -19.58
C PRO A 684 38.60 -16.26 -18.79
N ARG A 685 39.56 -17.15 -18.58
CA ARG A 685 40.79 -16.88 -17.83
C ARG A 685 41.61 -15.73 -18.40
N GLU A 686 41.63 -15.63 -19.73
CA GLU A 686 42.29 -14.53 -20.42
C GLU A 686 41.74 -13.14 -20.06
N VAL A 687 40.42 -13.05 -19.81
CA VAL A 687 39.76 -11.79 -19.39
C VAL A 687 40.24 -11.39 -18.00
N ILE A 688 40.36 -12.36 -17.09
CA ILE A 688 40.85 -12.12 -15.74
C ILE A 688 42.29 -11.64 -15.81
N GLN A 689 43.12 -12.32 -16.60
CA GLN A 689 44.53 -12.00 -16.75
C GLN A 689 44.74 -10.58 -17.32
N LYS A 690 44.01 -10.21 -18.39
CA LYS A 690 44.05 -8.86 -18.96
C LYS A 690 43.72 -7.75 -17.94
N GLU A 691 42.76 -7.97 -17.07
CA GLU A 691 42.40 -7.00 -16.01
C GLU A 691 43.49 -6.90 -14.93
N ILE A 692 44.09 -8.04 -14.55
CA ILE A 692 45.19 -8.05 -13.59
C ILE A 692 46.43 -7.35 -14.17
N GLU A 693 46.78 -7.62 -15.43
CA GLU A 693 47.89 -6.96 -16.14
C GLU A 693 47.64 -5.43 -16.25
N TYR A 694 46.44 -5.02 -16.50
CA TYR A 694 46.09 -3.60 -16.46
C TYR A 694 46.40 -2.97 -15.09
N ILE A 695 45.98 -3.64 -13.99
CA ILE A 695 46.24 -3.18 -12.62
C ILE A 695 47.73 -3.11 -12.33
N ALA A 696 48.49 -4.10 -12.78
CA ALA A 696 49.94 -4.11 -12.64
C ALA A 696 50.61 -2.96 -13.40
N LYS A 697 50.19 -2.70 -14.64
CA LYS A 697 50.64 -1.54 -15.45
C LYS A 697 50.36 -0.19 -14.81
N ARG A 698 49.31 -0.11 -13.94
CA ARG A 698 48.97 1.09 -13.17
C ARG A 698 49.89 1.30 -11.94
N GLY A 699 50.95 0.49 -11.76
CA GLY A 699 51.97 0.67 -10.72
C GLY A 699 51.78 -0.22 -9.50
N VAL A 700 50.95 -1.24 -9.59
CA VAL A 700 50.82 -2.26 -8.52
C VAL A 700 51.82 -3.40 -8.78
N GLU A 701 52.72 -3.66 -7.84
CA GLU A 701 53.60 -4.81 -7.87
C GLU A 701 52.86 -6.08 -7.40
N ILE A 702 52.89 -7.18 -8.16
CA ILE A 702 52.25 -8.45 -7.79
C ILE A 702 53.30 -9.54 -7.70
N ARG A 703 53.43 -10.14 -6.50
CA ARG A 703 54.37 -11.24 -6.23
C ARG A 703 53.61 -12.54 -6.08
N TYR A 704 53.71 -13.39 -7.10
CA TYR A 704 53.10 -14.72 -7.10
C TYR A 704 53.96 -15.73 -6.35
N ASN A 705 53.39 -16.88 -5.98
CA ASN A 705 54.05 -17.96 -5.24
C ASN A 705 54.67 -17.48 -3.92
N THR A 706 54.10 -16.48 -3.30
CA THR A 706 54.57 -15.86 -2.07
C THR A 706 53.51 -15.96 -0.96
N PRO A 707 53.33 -17.16 -0.38
CA PRO A 707 52.36 -17.37 0.68
C PRO A 707 52.80 -16.70 1.98
N ILE A 708 51.94 -15.91 2.60
CA ILE A 708 52.15 -15.40 3.96
C ILE A 708 51.71 -16.51 4.93
N ASN A 709 52.67 -17.07 5.67
CA ASN A 709 52.45 -18.21 6.55
C ASN A 709 53.48 -18.19 7.71
N VAL A 710 53.76 -19.36 8.35
CA VAL A 710 54.72 -19.47 9.47
C VAL A 710 56.16 -19.19 9.07
N ASN A 711 56.52 -19.28 7.80
CA ASN A 711 57.88 -19.07 7.29
C ASN A 711 58.12 -17.66 6.76
N PHE A 712 57.04 -16.96 6.37
CA PHE A 712 57.05 -15.56 5.94
C PHE A 712 55.80 -14.89 6.50
N THR A 713 56.00 -14.10 7.55
CA THR A 713 54.95 -13.61 8.42
C THR A 713 54.60 -12.12 8.15
N VAL A 714 53.57 -11.60 8.76
CA VAL A 714 53.26 -10.16 8.75
C VAL A 714 54.39 -9.34 9.41
N GLU A 715 55.04 -9.88 10.42
CA GLU A 715 56.22 -9.24 11.05
C GLU A 715 57.39 -9.12 10.09
N ASP A 716 57.58 -10.07 9.19
CA ASP A 716 58.62 -9.99 8.17
C ASP A 716 58.31 -8.92 7.13
N LEU A 717 57.02 -8.76 6.73
CA LEU A 717 56.61 -7.64 5.88
C LEU A 717 56.92 -6.27 6.53
N LYS A 718 56.73 -6.14 7.84
CA LYS A 718 57.09 -4.92 8.55
C LYS A 718 58.60 -4.65 8.53
N LYS A 719 59.43 -5.70 8.70
CA LYS A 719 60.90 -5.58 8.58
C LYS A 719 61.32 -5.17 7.16
N ASP A 720 60.58 -5.59 6.13
CA ASP A 720 60.79 -5.21 4.73
C ASP A 720 60.31 -3.79 4.41
N GLY A 721 59.86 -3.05 5.43
CA GLY A 721 59.48 -1.65 5.34
C GLY A 721 58.05 -1.39 4.92
N TYR A 722 57.14 -2.38 5.00
CA TYR A 722 55.73 -2.17 4.83
C TYR A 722 55.09 -1.64 6.13
N GLU A 723 54.52 -0.48 6.07
CA GLU A 723 53.95 0.23 7.22
C GLU A 723 52.49 -0.14 7.49
N ALA A 724 51.79 -0.59 6.45
CA ALA A 724 50.44 -1.10 6.55
C ALA A 724 50.27 -2.43 5.81
N VAL A 725 49.38 -3.30 6.32
CA VAL A 725 49.08 -4.60 5.72
C VAL A 725 47.61 -4.78 5.60
N PHE A 726 47.12 -5.00 4.38
CA PHE A 726 45.70 -5.33 4.11
C PHE A 726 45.56 -6.83 3.85
N ILE A 727 44.73 -7.52 4.63
CA ILE A 727 44.55 -8.97 4.54
C ILE A 727 43.29 -9.27 3.71
N ALA A 728 43.50 -9.84 2.51
CA ALA A 728 42.45 -10.23 1.55
C ALA A 728 42.58 -11.71 1.14
N ALA A 729 42.96 -12.60 2.09
CA ALA A 729 43.23 -14.02 1.86
C ALA A 729 42.02 -14.85 1.40
N GLY A 730 40.80 -14.28 1.41
CA GLY A 730 39.54 -14.93 0.99
C GLY A 730 39.07 -16.03 1.96
N ALA A 731 37.99 -16.71 1.58
CA ALA A 731 37.43 -17.84 2.33
C ALA A 731 37.98 -19.16 1.77
N GLN A 732 39.02 -19.70 2.40
CA GLN A 732 39.69 -20.91 1.95
C GLN A 732 39.01 -22.23 2.40
N ARG A 733 38.03 -22.16 3.31
CA ARG A 733 37.22 -23.30 3.77
C ARG A 733 35.77 -22.91 3.76
N SER A 734 34.92 -23.76 3.20
CA SER A 734 33.47 -23.65 3.39
C SER A 734 33.17 -24.01 4.85
N GLN A 735 32.35 -23.19 5.50
CA GLN A 735 31.76 -23.55 6.79
C GLN A 735 30.62 -24.54 6.61
#